data_a9a2d85bd7737d7b7aab4dc410612c7f
#
_entry.id   a9a2d85bd7737d7b7aab4dc410612c7f
#
_cell.length_a   1.000
_cell.length_b   1.000
_cell.length_c   1.000
_cell.angle_alpha   90.00
_cell.angle_beta   90.00
_cell.angle_gamma   90.00
#
_symmetry.space_group_name_H-M   'P 1'
#
loop_
_entity.id
_entity.type
_entity.pdbx_description
1 polymer ?
#
loop_
_entity_poly.entity_id
_entity_poly.type
_entity_poly.pdbx_seq_one_letter_code
_entity_poly.pdbx_strand_id
1 'polypeptide(L)'
;MIQLFEVKKKIKKEDNELLNKYSEISKKTKEEVLKEYNTSESGITENKATELLEKNGPNVVVKNEKKSRLYFLFNSFKDKFIIILIVLAVINYFLSDALSTYIILGIAVISALIRYFQDYSVYKFNQELKAKMYTTTNVVRGGKEKEIRVEKVVPGDIVHLSAGSMIPADIMLIDSKDLFVNQSVFTGESVPVEKVAQSTNDAKEIFSISNVCLMGSSVVSGRATGVVIDTGFTTYLGRMSKEVETKKEPTNFEKGMNNITKMLIRYMLVVSVAVFVIYGFIRKDWLEAILFALSVAVGITPSMLPMIVNVNLTRGTKVLAKKKTLVKNINSIQNLGAIDVLCTDKTGTLTEDKIVLQKYIDVNGNEDTSILEYAYLNSYFGTGMKNLVDRAIIIYGNEKNVKEIVNDYTKIDEIPFDYTRKRMSVVVKSNKNNGYRMFTKGALEEILKVCTKVKYNGHVNELTPEMVEIVEQKAKEYAVQGMQVIAIASKREYRGVNVFNVSDESNMTFIGFVAFLDPAKKDVKSTLKKLKNIGITTKILTGDNPYAANNICNLVGLENTETLLGTDIDKMSDEELAKKVEEVNVFARMNPLQKERVVKQLKNNGHVVGYMGDGVNDSPSLHIADVGISVNTATDIAKEAADIILLERSLKVIYEGVLEGRRVYGNIIKYMKMALSSDFGDVFSIVIASIFLPFLPLLPIQMLLQDFLYDISQIAIPYDDVDKEFLEKPKKWSTKGISKFMNVMGITSSLIDVLAFLGFWFLFGYNASKETFFQTAWFVECLISETMIIHYVRTAKRPFIESRANKWLTLGTFGTIIGTILTPILLHNIASFHFEILPLKYYGFVILLLAIYSVLVEIIKKIYIKKNGEWL
;
A
#
# COMPACT_ATOMS: atom_id res chain seq x y z
N MET A 1 11.60 -33.12 -7.67
CA MET A 1 12.44 -33.52 -6.54
C MET A 1 13.94 -33.32 -6.81
N ILE A 2 14.47 -33.81 -7.95
CA ILE A 2 15.91 -33.68 -8.31
C ILE A 2 16.32 -32.21 -8.48
N GLN A 3 15.54 -31.37 -9.16
CA GLN A 3 15.81 -29.92 -9.30
C GLN A 3 15.82 -29.20 -7.94
N LEU A 4 14.92 -29.53 -7.02
CA LEU A 4 14.89 -28.96 -5.66
C LEU A 4 16.12 -29.37 -4.82
N PHE A 5 16.67 -30.58 -5.07
CA PHE A 5 17.88 -31.04 -4.39
C PHE A 5 19.14 -30.37 -4.92
N GLU A 6 19.20 -30.13 -6.24
CA GLU A 6 20.34 -29.42 -6.86
C GLU A 6 20.34 -27.93 -6.45
N VAL A 7 19.17 -27.29 -6.39
CA VAL A 7 19.02 -25.91 -5.90
C VAL A 7 19.49 -25.81 -4.44
N LYS A 8 19.02 -26.68 -3.55
CA LYS A 8 19.46 -26.71 -2.13
C LYS A 8 20.97 -26.94 -1.97
N LYS A 9 21.58 -27.79 -2.82
CA LYS A 9 23.01 -28.07 -2.79
C LYS A 9 23.85 -26.90 -3.28
N LYS A 10 23.34 -26.14 -4.24
CA LYS A 10 23.94 -24.92 -4.78
C LYS A 10 23.89 -23.77 -3.78
N ILE A 11 22.72 -23.54 -3.13
CA ILE A 11 22.53 -22.57 -2.05
C ILE A 11 23.56 -22.82 -0.93
N LYS A 12 23.64 -24.05 -0.44
CA LYS A 12 24.56 -24.41 0.65
C LYS A 12 26.05 -24.21 0.29
N LYS A 13 26.40 -24.29 -1.00
CA LYS A 13 27.77 -24.05 -1.46
C LYS A 13 28.08 -22.55 -1.53
N GLU A 14 27.16 -21.72 -2.06
CA GLU A 14 27.29 -20.27 -2.16
C GLU A 14 27.26 -19.62 -0.77
N ASP A 15 26.42 -20.10 0.16
CA ASP A 15 26.42 -19.66 1.55
C ASP A 15 27.74 -19.91 2.26
N ASN A 16 28.37 -21.08 2.05
CA ASN A 16 29.67 -21.42 2.62
C ASN A 16 30.80 -20.54 2.05
N GLU A 17 30.77 -20.20 0.75
CA GLU A 17 31.72 -19.29 0.13
C GLU A 17 31.65 -17.89 0.73
N LEU A 18 30.41 -17.37 0.94
CA LEU A 18 30.21 -16.05 1.53
C LEU A 18 30.56 -16.04 3.02
N LEU A 19 30.19 -17.10 3.75
CA LEU A 19 30.55 -17.25 5.15
C LEU A 19 32.10 -17.24 5.33
N ASN A 20 32.84 -17.95 4.48
CA ASN A 20 34.31 -17.96 4.52
C ASN A 20 34.85 -16.55 4.24
N LYS A 21 34.36 -15.87 3.20
CA LYS A 21 34.75 -14.51 2.86
C LYS A 21 34.53 -13.54 4.03
N TYR A 22 33.33 -13.55 4.63
CA TYR A 22 33.00 -12.62 5.71
C TYR A 22 33.68 -13.00 7.02
N SER A 23 33.94 -14.28 7.28
CA SER A 23 34.72 -14.73 8.41
C SER A 23 36.19 -14.30 8.29
N GLU A 24 36.76 -14.31 7.09
CA GLU A 24 38.10 -13.78 6.82
C GLU A 24 38.17 -12.26 7.02
N ILE A 25 37.19 -11.53 6.45
CA ILE A 25 37.11 -10.06 6.60
C ILE A 25 36.93 -9.69 8.08
N SER A 26 36.08 -10.43 8.80
CA SER A 26 35.78 -10.16 10.22
C SER A 26 36.99 -10.22 11.15
N LYS A 27 38.02 -11.00 10.78
CA LYS A 27 39.27 -11.16 11.54
C LYS A 27 40.29 -10.05 11.30
N LYS A 28 40.06 -9.21 10.26
CA LYS A 28 40.96 -8.10 9.90
C LYS A 28 40.79 -6.90 10.84
N THR A 29 41.89 -6.20 11.05
CA THR A 29 41.84 -4.94 11.80
C THR A 29 41.20 -3.84 10.98
N LYS A 30 40.78 -2.77 11.63
CA LYS A 30 40.20 -1.58 10.98
C LYS A 30 41.12 -1.07 9.85
N GLU A 31 42.42 -0.97 10.12
CA GLU A 31 43.42 -0.47 9.18
C GLU A 31 43.58 -1.37 7.97
N GLU A 32 43.59 -2.68 8.16
CA GLU A 32 43.64 -3.67 7.07
C GLU A 32 42.45 -3.60 6.15
N VAL A 33 41.23 -3.47 6.70
CA VAL A 33 39.99 -3.33 5.92
C VAL A 33 39.96 -2.01 5.16
N LEU A 34 40.30 -0.90 5.79
CA LEU A 34 40.37 0.38 5.11
C LEU A 34 41.37 0.35 3.94
N LYS A 35 42.52 -0.33 4.10
CA LYS A 35 43.53 -0.49 3.05
C LYS A 35 43.03 -1.40 1.93
N GLU A 36 42.37 -2.51 2.23
CA GLU A 36 41.84 -3.48 1.25
C GLU A 36 40.79 -2.84 0.33
N TYR A 37 39.88 -2.06 0.89
CA TYR A 37 38.85 -1.33 0.13
C TYR A 37 39.32 0.01 -0.38
N ASN A 38 40.63 0.33 -0.27
CA ASN A 38 41.26 1.59 -0.69
C ASN A 38 40.47 2.82 -0.23
N THR A 39 40.10 2.84 1.04
CA THR A 39 39.32 3.91 1.69
C THR A 39 40.04 4.39 2.96
N SER A 40 39.49 5.40 3.62
CA SER A 40 39.97 5.93 4.89
C SER A 40 38.79 6.34 5.75
N GLU A 41 38.99 6.78 6.99
CA GLU A 41 37.91 7.33 7.84
C GLU A 41 37.23 8.56 7.22
N SER A 42 37.91 9.28 6.35
CA SER A 42 37.34 10.37 5.55
C SER A 42 36.56 9.89 4.33
N GLY A 43 36.46 8.57 4.11
CA GLY A 43 35.74 7.97 2.98
C GLY A 43 36.48 8.12 1.65
N ILE A 44 35.91 7.52 0.61
CA ILE A 44 36.38 7.63 -0.78
C ILE A 44 36.02 9.00 -1.39
N THR A 45 36.72 9.38 -2.47
CA THR A 45 36.36 10.60 -3.23
C THR A 45 35.17 10.33 -4.15
N GLU A 46 34.40 11.38 -4.52
CA GLU A 46 33.24 11.26 -5.43
C GLU A 46 33.61 10.68 -6.80
N ASN A 47 34.80 11.04 -7.33
CA ASN A 47 35.26 10.52 -8.61
C ASN A 47 35.47 9.00 -8.54
N LYS A 48 36.07 8.53 -7.45
CA LYS A 48 36.30 7.11 -7.22
C LYS A 48 35.00 6.36 -6.98
N ALA A 49 34.05 6.96 -6.26
CA ALA A 49 32.72 6.40 -6.07
C ALA A 49 31.98 6.24 -7.41
N THR A 50 32.12 7.20 -8.34
CA THR A 50 31.53 7.11 -9.68
C THR A 50 32.16 5.99 -10.50
N GLU A 51 33.49 5.88 -10.51
CA GLU A 51 34.23 4.81 -11.17
C GLU A 51 33.80 3.41 -10.65
N LEU A 52 33.70 3.26 -9.32
CA LEU A 52 33.29 2.02 -8.69
C LEU A 52 31.82 1.68 -8.99
N LEU A 53 30.96 2.69 -9.08
CA LEU A 53 29.55 2.51 -9.46
C LEU A 53 29.41 2.04 -10.91
N GLU A 54 30.23 2.57 -11.83
CA GLU A 54 30.26 2.10 -13.22
C GLU A 54 30.78 0.66 -13.33
N LYS A 55 31.80 0.31 -12.56
CA LYS A 55 32.41 -1.01 -12.53
C LYS A 55 31.52 -2.08 -11.91
N ASN A 56 30.94 -1.82 -10.74
CA ASN A 56 30.19 -2.77 -9.94
C ASN A 56 28.68 -2.75 -10.23
N GLY A 57 28.19 -1.71 -10.91
CA GLY A 57 26.78 -1.45 -11.10
C GLY A 57 26.10 -0.83 -9.87
N PRO A 58 24.82 -0.48 -9.98
CA PRO A 58 24.04 0.09 -8.89
C PRO A 58 23.78 -0.93 -7.78
N ASN A 59 23.75 -0.47 -6.53
CA ASN A 59 23.45 -1.27 -5.36
C ASN A 59 21.95 -1.60 -5.28
N VAL A 60 21.51 -2.55 -6.11
CA VAL A 60 20.14 -3.05 -6.20
C VAL A 60 20.12 -4.57 -6.23
N VAL A 61 19.17 -5.17 -5.53
CA VAL A 61 18.99 -6.63 -5.45
C VAL A 61 17.90 -7.18 -6.39
N VAL A 62 17.18 -6.29 -7.09
CA VAL A 62 16.17 -6.64 -8.10
C VAL A 62 16.56 -5.99 -9.41
N LYS A 63 16.74 -6.80 -10.46
CA LYS A 63 16.96 -6.27 -11.81
C LYS A 63 15.70 -5.53 -12.28
N ASN A 64 15.75 -4.22 -12.30
CA ASN A 64 14.80 -3.41 -13.04
C ASN A 64 15.15 -3.51 -14.54
N GLU A 65 14.63 -4.52 -15.21
CA GLU A 65 14.77 -4.61 -16.67
C GLU A 65 14.03 -3.44 -17.31
N LYS A 66 14.80 -2.53 -17.89
CA LYS A 66 14.25 -1.47 -18.75
C LYS A 66 13.71 -2.12 -20.01
N LYS A 67 12.40 -2.29 -20.09
CA LYS A 67 11.73 -2.81 -21.28
C LYS A 67 11.78 -1.76 -22.39
N SER A 68 12.24 -2.16 -23.59
CA SER A 68 12.31 -1.28 -24.76
C SER A 68 10.90 -0.97 -25.30
N ARG A 69 10.75 0.10 -26.08
CA ARG A 69 9.49 0.39 -26.80
C ARG A 69 9.08 -0.75 -27.72
N LEU A 70 10.05 -1.36 -28.40
CA LEU A 70 9.82 -2.49 -29.30
C LEU A 70 9.28 -3.71 -28.55
N TYR A 71 9.71 -3.96 -27.30
CA TYR A 71 9.15 -5.02 -26.46
C TYR A 71 7.63 -4.88 -26.30
N PHE A 72 7.13 -3.68 -26.01
CA PHE A 72 5.69 -3.43 -25.85
C PHE A 72 4.94 -3.59 -27.17
N LEU A 73 5.53 -3.14 -28.28
CA LEU A 73 4.94 -3.31 -29.60
C LEU A 73 4.80 -4.80 -29.97
N PHE A 74 5.85 -5.58 -29.83
CA PHE A 74 5.78 -7.02 -30.10
C PHE A 74 4.91 -7.78 -29.09
N ASN A 75 4.88 -7.34 -27.85
CA ASN A 75 4.06 -7.97 -26.83
C ASN A 75 2.56 -7.73 -27.03
N SER A 76 2.17 -6.58 -27.62
CA SER A 76 0.77 -6.32 -27.94
C SER A 76 0.21 -7.32 -28.96
N PHE A 77 1.02 -7.80 -29.91
CA PHE A 77 0.63 -8.85 -30.87
C PHE A 77 0.49 -10.26 -30.25
N LYS A 78 0.98 -10.48 -29.04
CA LYS A 78 0.78 -11.75 -28.31
C LYS A 78 -0.55 -11.83 -27.58
N ASP A 79 -1.36 -10.81 -27.70
CA ASP A 79 -2.71 -10.83 -27.13
C ASP A 79 -3.58 -11.87 -27.80
N LYS A 80 -4.37 -12.59 -27.02
CA LYS A 80 -5.21 -13.69 -27.50
C LYS A 80 -6.24 -13.22 -28.54
N PHE A 81 -6.86 -12.04 -28.30
CA PHE A 81 -7.82 -11.46 -29.22
C PHE A 81 -7.16 -11.14 -30.57
N ILE A 82 -5.99 -10.47 -30.54
CA ILE A 82 -5.25 -10.13 -31.77
C ILE A 82 -4.76 -11.38 -32.49
N ILE A 83 -4.31 -12.41 -31.77
CA ILE A 83 -3.93 -13.70 -32.37
C ILE A 83 -5.12 -14.33 -33.08
N ILE A 84 -6.29 -14.31 -32.50
CA ILE A 84 -7.50 -14.87 -33.12
C ILE A 84 -7.89 -14.06 -34.37
N LEU A 85 -7.84 -12.73 -34.32
CA LEU A 85 -8.04 -11.88 -35.49
C LEU A 85 -7.06 -12.23 -36.63
N ILE A 86 -5.80 -12.46 -36.31
CA ILE A 86 -4.78 -12.86 -37.32
C ILE A 86 -5.10 -14.24 -37.88
N VAL A 87 -5.50 -15.20 -37.03
CA VAL A 87 -5.91 -16.54 -37.46
C VAL A 87 -7.14 -16.47 -38.36
N LEU A 88 -8.15 -15.68 -38.02
CA LEU A 88 -9.32 -15.45 -38.84
C LEU A 88 -8.99 -14.77 -40.15
N ALA A 89 -8.08 -13.79 -40.15
CA ALA A 89 -7.58 -13.16 -41.38
C ALA A 89 -6.92 -14.18 -42.31
N VAL A 90 -6.09 -15.09 -41.78
CA VAL A 90 -5.44 -16.13 -42.55
C VAL A 90 -6.48 -17.11 -43.14
N ILE A 91 -7.45 -17.55 -42.36
CA ILE A 91 -8.53 -18.43 -42.80
C ILE A 91 -9.34 -17.74 -43.92
N ASN A 92 -9.70 -16.48 -43.70
CA ASN A 92 -10.48 -15.68 -44.63
C ASN A 92 -9.75 -15.47 -45.98
N TYR A 93 -8.42 -15.35 -45.96
CA TYR A 93 -7.58 -15.24 -47.17
C TYR A 93 -7.74 -16.46 -48.07
N PHE A 94 -7.89 -17.66 -47.52
CA PHE A 94 -8.03 -18.88 -48.28
C PHE A 94 -9.47 -19.21 -48.70
N LEU A 95 -10.46 -18.69 -47.96
CA LEU A 95 -11.87 -19.06 -48.09
C LEU A 95 -12.71 -17.96 -48.76
N SER A 96 -12.28 -16.72 -48.74
CA SER A 96 -13.10 -15.56 -49.12
C SER A 96 -12.31 -14.53 -49.92
N ASP A 97 -12.59 -13.27 -49.72
CA ASP A 97 -12.08 -12.12 -50.44
C ASP A 97 -10.82 -11.51 -49.75
N ALA A 98 -9.84 -11.13 -50.58
CA ALA A 98 -8.62 -10.48 -50.14
C ALA A 98 -8.88 -9.16 -49.38
N LEU A 99 -9.91 -8.42 -49.76
CA LEU A 99 -10.26 -7.13 -49.14
C LEU A 99 -10.68 -7.29 -47.66
N SER A 100 -11.52 -8.30 -47.36
CA SER A 100 -11.94 -8.64 -45.97
C SER A 100 -10.74 -9.00 -45.10
N THR A 101 -9.80 -9.75 -45.65
CA THR A 101 -8.55 -10.11 -45.00
C THR A 101 -7.75 -8.86 -44.61
N TYR A 102 -7.60 -7.90 -45.52
CA TYR A 102 -6.90 -6.65 -45.21
C TYR A 102 -7.61 -5.81 -44.12
N ILE A 103 -8.94 -5.83 -44.10
CA ILE A 103 -9.71 -5.09 -43.09
C ILE A 103 -9.55 -5.75 -41.73
N ILE A 104 -9.68 -7.09 -41.61
CA ILE A 104 -9.43 -7.81 -40.35
C ILE A 104 -7.99 -7.57 -39.86
N LEU A 105 -7.02 -7.60 -40.74
CA LEU A 105 -5.64 -7.24 -40.40
C LEU A 105 -5.52 -5.77 -39.94
N GLY A 106 -6.24 -4.85 -40.58
CA GLY A 106 -6.31 -3.46 -40.21
C GLY A 106 -6.86 -3.29 -38.78
N ILE A 107 -7.94 -3.97 -38.44
CA ILE A 107 -8.52 -3.99 -37.08
C ILE A 107 -7.50 -4.56 -36.10
N ALA A 108 -6.85 -5.68 -36.43
CA ALA A 108 -5.83 -6.28 -35.57
C ALA A 108 -4.65 -5.34 -35.31
N VAL A 109 -4.18 -4.63 -36.34
CA VAL A 109 -3.08 -3.64 -36.18
C VAL A 109 -3.52 -2.45 -35.35
N ILE A 110 -4.71 -1.89 -35.58
CA ILE A 110 -5.23 -0.77 -34.80
C ILE A 110 -5.39 -1.18 -33.33
N SER A 111 -5.97 -2.36 -33.05
CA SER A 111 -6.10 -2.89 -31.70
C SER A 111 -4.74 -3.09 -31.02
N ALA A 112 -3.75 -3.63 -31.75
CA ALA A 112 -2.38 -3.77 -31.28
C ALA A 112 -1.71 -2.42 -30.95
N LEU A 113 -1.94 -1.40 -31.80
CA LEU A 113 -1.42 -0.05 -31.55
C LEU A 113 -2.07 0.60 -30.33
N ILE A 114 -3.39 0.51 -30.18
CA ILE A 114 -4.10 1.01 -28.98
C ILE A 114 -3.50 0.39 -27.74
N ARG A 115 -3.35 -0.95 -27.72
CA ARG A 115 -2.76 -1.68 -26.59
C ARG A 115 -1.30 -1.28 -26.35
N TYR A 116 -0.50 -1.14 -27.38
CA TYR A 116 0.88 -0.67 -27.28
C TYR A 116 0.97 0.70 -26.56
N PHE A 117 0.19 1.69 -27.03
CA PHE A 117 0.22 3.03 -26.43
C PHE A 117 -0.20 3.01 -24.97
N GLN A 118 -1.17 2.18 -24.60
CA GLN A 118 -1.66 2.05 -23.24
C GLN A 118 -0.64 1.37 -22.33
N ASP A 119 -0.14 0.19 -22.68
CA ASP A 119 0.84 -0.56 -21.89
C ASP A 119 2.12 0.25 -21.71
N TYR A 120 2.58 0.92 -22.76
CA TYR A 120 3.75 1.78 -22.70
C TYR A 120 3.51 3.02 -21.81
N SER A 121 2.34 3.64 -21.87
CA SER A 121 1.99 4.78 -21.02
C SER A 121 1.95 4.39 -19.53
N VAL A 122 1.36 3.25 -19.22
CA VAL A 122 1.33 2.68 -17.85
C VAL A 122 2.74 2.36 -17.37
N TYR A 123 3.55 1.71 -18.20
CA TYR A 123 4.94 1.40 -17.89
C TYR A 123 5.76 2.67 -17.60
N LYS A 124 5.68 3.67 -18.48
CA LYS A 124 6.38 4.95 -18.33
C LYS A 124 5.99 5.63 -17.01
N PHE A 125 4.69 5.70 -16.73
CA PHE A 125 4.19 6.27 -15.49
C PHE A 125 4.70 5.51 -14.24
N ASN A 126 4.71 4.17 -14.28
CA ASN A 126 5.25 3.36 -13.20
C ASN A 126 6.74 3.58 -12.97
N GLN A 127 7.51 3.79 -14.04
CA GLN A 127 8.94 4.14 -13.95
C GLN A 127 9.14 5.53 -13.33
N GLU A 128 8.32 6.52 -13.69
CA GLU A 128 8.36 7.85 -13.10
C GLU A 128 8.01 7.83 -11.61
N LEU A 129 7.04 7.00 -11.19
CA LEU A 129 6.72 6.79 -9.77
C LEU A 129 7.87 6.15 -9.02
N LYS A 130 8.44 5.05 -9.54
CA LYS A 130 9.59 4.37 -8.93
C LYS A 130 10.79 5.31 -8.78
N ALA A 131 11.04 6.18 -9.76
CA ALA A 131 12.14 7.15 -9.71
C ALA A 131 11.99 8.21 -8.59
N LYS A 132 10.76 8.42 -8.09
CA LYS A 132 10.47 9.31 -6.95
C LYS A 132 10.56 8.62 -5.59
N MET A 133 10.58 7.30 -5.58
CA MET A 133 10.67 6.47 -4.38
C MET A 133 12.08 5.91 -4.29
N TYR A 134 12.91 6.51 -3.45
CA TYR A 134 14.28 6.03 -3.19
C TYR A 134 14.55 6.07 -1.68
N THR A 135 15.28 5.09 -1.21
CA THR A 135 15.82 5.06 0.13
C THR A 135 17.17 5.77 0.13
N THR A 136 17.45 6.54 1.17
CA THR A 136 18.72 7.25 1.35
C THR A 136 19.51 6.64 2.49
N THR A 137 20.80 6.91 2.52
CA THR A 137 21.70 6.54 3.61
C THR A 137 22.79 7.59 3.76
N ASN A 138 23.32 7.73 4.98
CA ASN A 138 24.40 8.67 5.28
C ASN A 138 25.75 8.01 5.05
N VAL A 139 26.54 8.60 4.18
CA VAL A 139 27.92 8.17 3.88
C VAL A 139 28.90 9.31 4.10
N VAL A 140 30.15 8.95 4.41
CA VAL A 140 31.25 9.90 4.44
C VAL A 140 32.06 9.79 3.15
N ARG A 141 32.15 10.86 2.39
CA ARG A 141 32.96 10.97 1.18
C ARG A 141 33.76 12.23 1.20
N GLY A 142 35.08 12.10 1.00
CA GLY A 142 36.00 13.26 1.03
C GLY A 142 35.96 14.06 2.34
N GLY A 143 35.81 13.39 3.47
CA GLY A 143 35.72 13.97 4.81
C GLY A 143 34.41 14.71 5.12
N LYS A 144 33.40 14.61 4.27
CA LYS A 144 32.09 15.22 4.50
C LYS A 144 30.99 14.16 4.56
N GLU A 145 30.14 14.25 5.57
CA GLU A 145 28.94 13.44 5.65
C GLU A 145 27.91 13.91 4.63
N LYS A 146 27.36 12.98 3.87
CA LYS A 146 26.38 13.25 2.81
C LYS A 146 25.29 12.20 2.83
N GLU A 147 24.08 12.63 2.63
CA GLU A 147 22.94 11.75 2.36
C GLU A 147 22.90 11.41 0.87
N ILE A 148 23.03 10.11 0.53
CA ILE A 148 22.96 9.60 -0.84
C ILE A 148 21.89 8.55 -1.00
N ARG A 149 21.45 8.30 -2.25
CA ARG A 149 20.55 7.17 -2.54
C ARG A 149 21.29 5.86 -2.30
N VAL A 150 20.61 4.88 -1.69
CA VAL A 150 21.17 3.54 -1.45
C VAL A 150 21.69 2.89 -2.74
N GLU A 151 21.03 3.15 -3.87
CA GLU A 151 21.46 2.66 -5.20
C GLU A 151 22.87 3.13 -5.61
N LYS A 152 23.37 4.22 -5.00
CA LYS A 152 24.68 4.82 -5.30
C LYS A 152 25.77 4.46 -4.30
N VAL A 153 25.46 3.58 -3.34
CA VAL A 153 26.45 3.05 -2.39
C VAL A 153 27.37 2.07 -3.13
N VAL A 154 28.67 2.19 -2.88
CA VAL A 154 29.71 1.35 -3.50
C VAL A 154 30.62 0.73 -2.45
N PRO A 155 31.29 -0.38 -2.74
CA PRO A 155 32.31 -0.95 -1.84
C PRO A 155 33.37 0.08 -1.48
N GLY A 156 33.73 0.19 -0.20
CA GLY A 156 34.67 1.19 0.32
C GLY A 156 34.00 2.49 0.81
N ASP A 157 32.71 2.69 0.63
CA ASP A 157 31.99 3.78 1.29
C ASP A 157 32.01 3.59 2.82
N ILE A 158 32.17 4.69 3.56
CA ILE A 158 32.00 4.71 5.02
C ILE A 158 30.56 5.11 5.30
N VAL A 159 29.82 4.26 6.02
CA VAL A 159 28.39 4.46 6.34
C VAL A 159 28.23 4.71 7.83
N HIS A 160 27.39 5.71 8.17
CA HIS A 160 26.94 5.93 9.54
C HIS A 160 25.55 5.31 9.74
N LEU A 161 25.46 4.41 10.72
CA LEU A 161 24.25 3.72 11.12
C LEU A 161 23.74 4.26 12.45
N SER A 162 22.41 4.45 12.55
CA SER A 162 21.73 4.88 13.77
C SER A 162 20.40 4.14 13.93
N ALA A 163 19.82 4.20 15.11
CA ALA A 163 18.51 3.57 15.37
C ALA A 163 17.46 3.99 14.33
N GLY A 164 16.77 3.01 13.74
CA GLY A 164 15.79 3.21 12.67
C GLY A 164 16.34 3.19 11.25
N SER A 165 17.67 3.13 11.05
CA SER A 165 18.28 2.99 9.73
C SER A 165 18.17 1.57 9.21
N MET A 166 17.89 1.41 7.90
CA MET A 166 18.16 0.16 7.20
C MET A 166 19.64 0.07 6.84
N ILE A 167 20.21 -1.14 6.94
CA ILE A 167 21.56 -1.40 6.51
C ILE A 167 21.60 -1.46 4.99
N PRO A 168 22.26 -0.48 4.32
CA PRO A 168 22.11 -0.26 2.88
C PRO A 168 22.89 -1.24 1.99
N ALA A 169 23.86 -1.95 2.56
CA ALA A 169 24.77 -2.89 1.88
C ALA A 169 25.32 -3.86 2.91
N ASP A 170 26.10 -4.86 2.52
CA ASP A 170 26.83 -5.64 3.51
C ASP A 170 28.04 -4.83 4.02
N ILE A 171 28.12 -4.66 5.34
CA ILE A 171 28.98 -3.68 6.00
C ILE A 171 29.81 -4.35 7.08
N MET A 172 31.13 -4.10 7.11
CA MET A 172 31.96 -4.42 8.26
C MET A 172 32.06 -3.22 9.20
N LEU A 173 31.79 -3.42 10.47
CA LEU A 173 31.84 -2.40 11.50
C LEU A 173 33.28 -2.04 11.87
N ILE A 174 33.57 -0.74 11.91
CA ILE A 174 34.88 -0.20 12.36
C ILE A 174 34.76 0.56 13.69
N ASP A 175 33.55 0.99 14.03
CA ASP A 175 33.19 1.57 15.33
C ASP A 175 31.71 1.24 15.64
N SER A 176 31.41 0.94 16.90
CA SER A 176 30.02 0.67 17.32
C SER A 176 29.83 0.99 18.80
N LYS A 177 28.63 1.48 19.13
CA LYS A 177 28.22 1.71 20.53
C LYS A 177 26.79 1.25 20.71
N ASP A 178 26.60 0.23 21.54
CA ASP A 178 25.29 -0.34 21.91
C ASP A 178 24.42 -0.69 20.69
N LEU A 179 25.04 -1.23 19.63
CA LEU A 179 24.38 -1.51 18.36
C LEU A 179 23.62 -2.84 18.44
N PHE A 180 22.29 -2.76 18.31
CA PHE A 180 21.41 -3.93 18.16
C PHE A 180 20.75 -3.91 16.80
N VAL A 181 20.85 -5.04 16.09
CA VAL A 181 20.39 -5.19 14.71
C VAL A 181 19.33 -6.30 14.65
N ASN A 182 18.20 -5.98 14.03
CA ASN A 182 17.17 -6.97 13.71
C ASN A 182 17.50 -7.66 12.38
N GLN A 183 17.66 -8.97 12.44
CA GLN A 183 17.96 -9.84 11.29
C GLN A 183 16.81 -10.77 10.92
N SER A 184 15.58 -10.46 11.38
CA SER A 184 14.38 -11.28 11.16
C SER A 184 14.06 -11.56 9.68
N VAL A 185 14.47 -10.68 8.78
CA VAL A 185 14.34 -10.88 7.32
C VAL A 185 15.02 -12.16 6.86
N PHE A 186 16.08 -12.60 7.55
CA PHE A 186 16.87 -13.78 7.20
C PHE A 186 16.59 -14.96 8.13
N THR A 187 16.52 -14.70 9.43
CA THR A 187 16.41 -15.75 10.46
C THR A 187 14.96 -16.10 10.81
N GLY A 188 14.01 -15.21 10.52
CA GLY A 188 12.62 -15.29 11.01
C GLY A 188 12.46 -14.95 12.50
N GLU A 189 13.56 -14.71 13.23
CA GLU A 189 13.54 -14.39 14.65
C GLU A 189 13.50 -12.88 14.87
N SER A 190 12.56 -12.41 15.68
CA SER A 190 12.37 -10.97 15.94
C SER A 190 13.29 -10.40 17.04
N VAL A 191 14.09 -11.23 17.70
CA VAL A 191 15.00 -10.79 18.77
C VAL A 191 16.20 -10.08 18.14
N PRO A 192 16.48 -8.81 18.50
CA PRO A 192 17.63 -8.09 18.00
C PRO A 192 18.94 -8.72 18.50
N VAL A 193 19.95 -8.74 17.61
CA VAL A 193 21.27 -9.28 17.90
C VAL A 193 22.25 -8.14 18.12
N GLU A 194 23.05 -8.20 19.16
CA GLU A 194 24.13 -7.24 19.41
C GLU A 194 25.24 -7.40 18.37
N LYS A 195 25.69 -6.29 17.81
CA LYS A 195 26.80 -6.21 16.86
C LYS A 195 27.87 -5.26 17.39
N VAL A 196 29.13 -5.73 17.36
CA VAL A 196 30.27 -4.98 17.91
C VAL A 196 31.38 -4.87 16.86
N ALA A 197 32.20 -3.81 16.92
CA ALA A 197 33.24 -3.58 15.93
C ALA A 197 34.39 -4.60 16.00
N GLN A 198 34.54 -5.32 17.13
CA GLN A 198 35.55 -6.35 17.27
C GLN A 198 34.97 -7.74 17.01
N SER A 199 35.72 -8.55 16.27
CA SER A 199 35.34 -9.96 16.07
C SER A 199 35.58 -10.75 17.38
N THR A 200 34.53 -11.45 17.84
CA THR A 200 34.58 -12.14 19.12
C THR A 200 34.69 -13.66 19.01
N ASN A 201 34.37 -14.26 17.84
CA ASN A 201 34.34 -15.72 17.72
C ASN A 201 34.50 -16.25 16.30
N ASP A 202 34.87 -17.52 16.15
CA ASP A 202 34.72 -18.32 14.94
C ASP A 202 33.24 -18.60 14.68
N ALA A 203 32.62 -17.76 13.83
CA ALA A 203 31.19 -17.86 13.51
C ALA A 203 30.91 -19.10 12.65
N LYS A 204 29.97 -19.93 13.08
CA LYS A 204 29.48 -21.09 12.30
C LYS A 204 28.43 -20.71 11.26
N GLU A 205 27.84 -19.56 11.43
CA GLU A 205 26.78 -19.04 10.56
C GLU A 205 27.01 -17.54 10.27
N ILE A 206 26.62 -17.08 9.08
CA ILE A 206 26.85 -15.71 8.64
C ILE A 206 26.19 -14.67 9.56
N PHE A 207 25.03 -15.02 10.15
CA PHE A 207 24.30 -14.14 11.07
C PHE A 207 24.98 -13.95 12.42
N SER A 208 25.82 -14.90 12.83
CA SER A 208 26.53 -14.90 14.11
C SER A 208 27.86 -14.14 14.08
N ILE A 209 28.28 -13.64 12.89
CA ILE A 209 29.47 -12.79 12.80
C ILE A 209 29.17 -11.46 13.49
N SER A 210 29.95 -11.14 14.55
CA SER A 210 29.63 -10.01 15.45
C SER A 210 29.83 -8.64 14.81
N ASN A 211 30.80 -8.49 13.90
CA ASN A 211 31.18 -7.20 13.28
C ASN A 211 30.76 -7.05 11.82
N VAL A 212 29.90 -7.92 11.30
CA VAL A 212 29.30 -7.80 9.97
C VAL A 212 27.80 -7.58 10.10
N CYS A 213 27.31 -6.56 9.40
CA CYS A 213 25.91 -6.22 9.26
C CYS A 213 25.48 -6.47 7.82
N LEU A 214 24.39 -7.23 7.63
CA LEU A 214 23.91 -7.64 6.31
C LEU A 214 22.88 -6.66 5.74
N MET A 215 22.92 -6.41 4.44
CA MET A 215 21.96 -5.59 3.70
C MET A 215 20.52 -6.04 3.96
N GLY A 216 19.62 -5.10 4.22
CA GLY A 216 18.21 -5.39 4.50
C GLY A 216 17.88 -5.67 5.96
N SER A 217 18.89 -5.86 6.83
CA SER A 217 18.71 -5.80 8.28
C SER A 217 18.47 -4.38 8.75
N SER A 218 17.98 -4.22 9.97
CA SER A 218 17.62 -2.91 10.52
C SER A 218 18.24 -2.64 11.88
N VAL A 219 18.66 -1.41 12.11
CA VAL A 219 19.20 -0.97 13.39
C VAL A 219 18.05 -0.68 14.35
N VAL A 220 17.99 -1.40 15.46
CA VAL A 220 16.96 -1.23 16.51
C VAL A 220 17.41 -0.15 17.51
N SER A 221 18.66 -0.21 17.95
CA SER A 221 19.25 0.75 18.89
C SER A 221 20.73 0.91 18.67
N GLY A 222 21.33 1.97 19.27
CA GLY A 222 22.73 2.27 19.18
C GLY A 222 23.17 3.00 17.91
N ARG A 223 24.47 3.08 17.70
CA ARG A 223 25.10 3.70 16.53
C ARG A 223 26.33 2.93 16.11
N ALA A 224 26.66 3.02 14.82
CA ALA A 224 27.89 2.43 14.32
C ALA A 224 28.40 3.17 13.09
N THR A 225 29.69 2.98 12.82
CA THR A 225 30.34 3.35 11.57
C THR A 225 30.92 2.09 10.95
N GLY A 226 30.71 1.89 9.65
CA GLY A 226 31.23 0.71 8.97
C GLY A 226 31.66 0.98 7.54
N VAL A 227 32.46 0.06 7.01
CA VAL A 227 32.93 0.03 5.63
C VAL A 227 32.04 -0.89 4.83
N VAL A 228 31.53 -0.42 3.68
CA VAL A 228 30.78 -1.25 2.74
C VAL A 228 31.73 -2.28 2.10
N ILE A 229 31.41 -3.55 2.27
CA ILE A 229 32.21 -4.66 1.76
C ILE A 229 31.63 -5.31 0.49
N ASP A 230 30.30 -5.38 0.38
CA ASP A 230 29.60 -5.87 -0.81
C ASP A 230 28.33 -5.05 -1.10
N THR A 231 27.92 -4.97 -2.38
CA THR A 231 26.76 -4.21 -2.83
C THR A 231 25.92 -4.99 -3.84
N GLY A 232 24.63 -4.72 -3.92
CA GLY A 232 23.70 -5.28 -4.91
C GLY A 232 23.67 -6.81 -4.90
N PHE A 233 23.85 -7.43 -6.06
CA PHE A 233 23.76 -8.90 -6.21
C PHE A 233 24.92 -9.68 -5.56
N THR A 234 25.97 -9.03 -5.10
CA THR A 234 27.06 -9.69 -4.40
C THR A 234 26.81 -9.82 -2.90
N THR A 235 25.88 -9.02 -2.34
CA THR A 235 25.46 -9.12 -0.93
C THR A 235 24.75 -10.43 -0.63
N TYR A 236 24.64 -10.77 0.64
CA TYR A 236 23.88 -11.94 1.09
C TYR A 236 22.41 -11.88 0.60
N LEU A 237 21.74 -10.75 0.80
CA LEU A 237 20.37 -10.53 0.30
C LEU A 237 20.28 -10.64 -1.22
N GLY A 238 21.25 -10.09 -1.94
CA GLY A 238 21.28 -10.13 -3.40
C GLY A 238 21.44 -11.54 -3.97
N ARG A 239 22.19 -12.42 -3.30
CA ARG A 239 22.32 -13.83 -3.68
C ARG A 239 21.05 -14.61 -3.39
N MET A 240 20.44 -14.42 -2.21
CA MET A 240 19.14 -15.02 -1.88
C MET A 240 18.04 -14.58 -2.87
N SER A 241 17.99 -13.31 -3.27
CA SER A 241 16.95 -12.79 -4.16
C SER A 241 17.00 -13.36 -5.58
N LYS A 242 18.16 -13.84 -6.05
CA LYS A 242 18.29 -14.53 -7.34
C LYS A 242 17.58 -15.89 -7.39
N GLU A 243 17.40 -16.53 -6.25
CA GLU A 243 16.86 -17.90 -6.16
C GLU A 243 15.41 -17.94 -5.68
N VAL A 244 14.95 -16.90 -5.02
CA VAL A 244 13.59 -16.79 -4.47
C VAL A 244 12.83 -15.72 -5.22
N GLU A 245 12.20 -16.07 -6.36
CA GLU A 245 11.01 -15.34 -6.80
C GLU A 245 9.90 -15.57 -5.76
N THR A 246 9.94 -14.85 -4.65
CA THR A 246 8.84 -14.83 -3.69
C THR A 246 7.64 -14.15 -4.37
N LYS A 247 6.79 -14.96 -4.98
CA LYS A 247 5.46 -14.52 -5.40
C LYS A 247 4.73 -14.08 -4.14
N LYS A 248 4.55 -12.79 -3.96
CA LYS A 248 3.62 -12.27 -2.95
C LYS A 248 2.29 -13.01 -3.09
N GLU A 249 1.65 -13.34 -1.97
CA GLU A 249 0.30 -13.89 -2.04
C GLU A 249 -0.61 -12.95 -2.82
N PRO A 250 -1.41 -13.49 -3.75
CA PRO A 250 -2.28 -12.65 -4.56
C PRO A 250 -3.31 -11.93 -3.67
N THR A 251 -3.47 -10.64 -3.91
CA THR A 251 -4.44 -9.79 -3.20
C THR A 251 -5.87 -10.29 -3.38
N ASN A 252 -6.79 -9.86 -2.52
CA ASN A 252 -8.22 -10.20 -2.65
C ASN A 252 -8.79 -9.78 -4.02
N PHE A 253 -8.29 -8.69 -4.56
CA PHE A 253 -8.63 -8.26 -5.91
C PHE A 253 -8.12 -9.21 -6.98
N GLU A 254 -6.85 -9.61 -6.94
CA GLU A 254 -6.26 -10.54 -7.92
C GLU A 254 -6.94 -11.91 -7.85
N LYS A 255 -7.25 -12.40 -6.63
CA LYS A 255 -8.06 -13.62 -6.44
C LYS A 255 -9.45 -13.48 -7.07
N GLY A 256 -10.11 -12.34 -6.86
CA GLY A 256 -11.41 -12.02 -7.44
C GLY A 256 -11.38 -11.96 -8.97
N MET A 257 -10.41 -11.26 -9.55
CA MET A 257 -10.20 -11.16 -11.00
C MET A 257 -9.96 -12.54 -11.64
N ASN A 258 -9.09 -13.35 -11.02
CA ASN A 258 -8.83 -14.70 -11.49
C ASN A 258 -10.09 -15.58 -11.47
N ASN A 259 -10.94 -15.42 -10.45
CA ASN A 259 -12.20 -16.16 -10.36
C ASN A 259 -13.18 -15.75 -11.45
N ILE A 260 -13.27 -14.45 -11.78
CA ILE A 260 -14.09 -13.96 -12.88
C ILE A 260 -13.56 -14.46 -14.21
N THR A 261 -12.27 -14.36 -14.46
CA THR A 261 -11.66 -14.88 -15.69
C THR A 261 -11.94 -16.38 -15.87
N LYS A 262 -11.82 -17.19 -14.79
CA LYS A 262 -12.18 -18.62 -14.84
C LYS A 262 -13.66 -18.82 -15.12
N MET A 263 -14.54 -18.02 -14.56
CA MET A 263 -15.98 -18.08 -14.80
C MET A 263 -16.28 -17.79 -16.28
N LEU A 264 -15.70 -16.75 -16.84
CA LEU A 264 -15.87 -16.36 -18.24
C LEU A 264 -15.36 -17.43 -19.22
N ILE A 265 -14.17 -18.01 -18.95
CA ILE A 265 -13.64 -19.09 -19.79
C ILE A 265 -14.57 -20.30 -19.78
N ARG A 266 -15.13 -20.68 -18.63
CA ARG A 266 -16.10 -21.78 -18.57
C ARG A 266 -17.38 -21.45 -19.35
N TYR A 267 -17.85 -20.22 -19.22
CA TYR A 267 -19.04 -19.75 -19.90
C TYR A 267 -18.81 -19.75 -21.42
N MET A 268 -17.73 -19.15 -21.89
CA MET A 268 -17.29 -19.14 -23.30
C MET A 268 -17.26 -20.56 -23.89
N LEU A 269 -16.62 -21.50 -23.19
CA LEU A 269 -16.55 -22.90 -23.66
C LEU A 269 -17.94 -23.55 -23.81
N VAL A 270 -18.81 -23.41 -22.84
CA VAL A 270 -20.15 -24.00 -22.88
C VAL A 270 -20.97 -23.41 -24.03
N VAL A 271 -20.95 -22.09 -24.18
CA VAL A 271 -21.72 -21.41 -25.22
C VAL A 271 -21.21 -21.70 -26.62
N SER A 272 -19.88 -21.60 -26.82
CA SER A 272 -19.27 -21.86 -28.14
C SER A 272 -19.54 -23.29 -28.61
N VAL A 273 -19.47 -24.28 -27.71
CA VAL A 273 -19.83 -25.66 -28.02
C VAL A 273 -21.33 -25.78 -28.35
N ALA A 274 -22.18 -25.11 -27.59
CA ALA A 274 -23.63 -25.11 -27.85
C ALA A 274 -23.97 -24.51 -29.22
N VAL A 275 -23.39 -23.35 -29.56
CA VAL A 275 -23.54 -22.69 -30.86
C VAL A 275 -23.01 -23.58 -31.99
N PHE A 276 -21.82 -24.15 -31.84
CA PHE A 276 -21.25 -25.09 -32.81
C PHE A 276 -22.19 -26.28 -33.10
N VAL A 277 -22.68 -26.90 -32.06
CA VAL A 277 -23.56 -28.07 -32.19
C VAL A 277 -24.90 -27.67 -32.81
N ILE A 278 -25.57 -26.64 -32.28
CA ILE A 278 -26.88 -26.18 -32.77
C ILE A 278 -26.79 -25.80 -34.24
N TYR A 279 -25.80 -24.93 -34.59
CA TYR A 279 -25.65 -24.45 -35.95
C TYR A 279 -25.22 -25.57 -36.93
N GLY A 280 -24.25 -26.44 -36.53
CA GLY A 280 -23.82 -27.58 -37.33
C GLY A 280 -24.96 -28.58 -37.64
N PHE A 281 -25.86 -28.84 -36.71
CA PHE A 281 -27.02 -29.72 -36.94
C PHE A 281 -28.10 -29.05 -37.77
N ILE A 282 -28.39 -27.80 -37.60
CA ILE A 282 -29.44 -27.08 -38.32
C ILE A 282 -28.99 -26.83 -39.77
N ARG A 283 -27.74 -26.41 -39.97
CA ARG A 283 -27.21 -26.02 -41.29
C ARG A 283 -26.52 -27.14 -42.05
N LYS A 284 -26.07 -28.16 -41.35
CA LYS A 284 -25.25 -29.27 -41.91
C LYS A 284 -23.92 -28.78 -42.52
N ASP A 285 -23.50 -27.55 -42.24
CA ASP A 285 -22.21 -27.00 -42.61
C ASP A 285 -21.35 -26.83 -41.34
N TRP A 286 -20.50 -27.82 -41.10
CA TRP A 286 -19.65 -27.87 -39.90
C TRP A 286 -18.48 -26.91 -39.99
N LEU A 287 -18.05 -26.54 -41.21
CA LEU A 287 -16.97 -25.56 -41.36
C LEU A 287 -17.45 -24.16 -40.99
N GLU A 288 -18.59 -23.74 -41.49
CA GLU A 288 -19.21 -22.47 -41.17
C GLU A 288 -19.57 -22.42 -39.68
N ALA A 289 -20.09 -23.53 -39.12
CA ALA A 289 -20.39 -23.65 -37.71
C ALA A 289 -19.20 -23.45 -36.79
N ILE A 290 -18.01 -23.99 -37.16
CA ILE A 290 -16.82 -23.80 -36.34
C ILE A 290 -16.29 -22.35 -36.39
N LEU A 291 -16.31 -21.73 -37.57
CA LEU A 291 -15.92 -20.33 -37.74
C LEU A 291 -16.81 -19.38 -36.95
N PHE A 292 -18.13 -19.63 -36.99
CA PHE A 292 -19.10 -18.86 -36.25
C PHE A 292 -18.96 -19.06 -34.73
N ALA A 293 -18.80 -20.30 -34.26
CA ALA A 293 -18.58 -20.58 -32.85
C ALA A 293 -17.27 -19.96 -32.32
N LEU A 294 -16.21 -19.92 -33.13
CA LEU A 294 -14.97 -19.23 -32.80
C LEU A 294 -15.18 -17.72 -32.68
N SER A 295 -15.96 -17.11 -33.60
CA SER A 295 -16.26 -15.67 -33.55
C SER A 295 -17.09 -15.32 -32.29
N VAL A 296 -18.08 -16.16 -31.94
CA VAL A 296 -18.84 -16.03 -30.69
C VAL A 296 -17.92 -16.16 -29.47
N ALA A 297 -16.96 -17.10 -29.49
CA ALA A 297 -16.00 -17.26 -28.41
C ALA A 297 -15.12 -16.01 -28.19
N VAL A 298 -14.76 -15.33 -29.29
CA VAL A 298 -14.01 -14.07 -29.24
C VAL A 298 -14.85 -12.95 -28.64
N GLY A 299 -16.08 -12.77 -29.12
CA GLY A 299 -16.98 -11.71 -28.65
C GLY A 299 -17.33 -11.83 -27.16
N ILE A 300 -17.40 -13.04 -26.58
CA ILE A 300 -17.62 -13.24 -25.12
C ILE A 300 -16.40 -12.85 -24.28
N THR A 301 -15.22 -12.65 -24.90
CA THR A 301 -14.00 -12.41 -24.14
C THR A 301 -13.82 -10.91 -23.94
N PRO A 302 -13.96 -10.37 -22.70
CA PRO A 302 -13.80 -8.94 -22.46
C PRO A 302 -12.33 -8.52 -22.65
N SER A 303 -11.98 -8.23 -23.89
CA SER A 303 -10.61 -7.95 -24.35
C SER A 303 -10.01 -6.75 -23.65
N MET A 304 -10.83 -5.74 -23.35
CA MET A 304 -10.42 -4.48 -22.73
C MET A 304 -10.34 -4.52 -21.19
N LEU A 305 -10.78 -5.60 -20.52
CA LEU A 305 -10.81 -5.66 -19.05
C LEU A 305 -9.47 -5.38 -18.38
N PRO A 306 -8.35 -6.02 -18.75
CA PRO A 306 -7.06 -5.73 -18.12
C PRO A 306 -6.63 -4.28 -18.35
N MET A 307 -6.94 -3.72 -19.51
CA MET A 307 -6.62 -2.36 -19.87
C MET A 307 -7.42 -1.35 -19.03
N ILE A 308 -8.73 -1.49 -18.96
CA ILE A 308 -9.61 -0.59 -18.19
C ILE A 308 -9.23 -0.60 -16.72
N VAL A 309 -8.88 -1.77 -16.15
CA VAL A 309 -8.35 -1.90 -14.78
C VAL A 309 -7.06 -1.09 -14.63
N ASN A 310 -6.08 -1.28 -15.51
CA ASN A 310 -4.79 -0.60 -15.45
C ASN A 310 -4.93 0.93 -15.62
N VAL A 311 -5.79 1.39 -16.53
CA VAL A 311 -6.06 2.83 -16.73
C VAL A 311 -6.73 3.44 -15.50
N ASN A 312 -7.71 2.74 -14.90
CA ASN A 312 -8.36 3.18 -13.65
C ASN A 312 -7.36 3.30 -12.51
N LEU A 313 -6.53 2.29 -12.30
CA LEU A 313 -5.50 2.28 -11.25
C LEU A 313 -4.47 3.39 -11.47
N THR A 314 -4.00 3.56 -12.72
CA THR A 314 -3.05 4.61 -13.09
C THR A 314 -3.63 6.00 -12.88
N ARG A 315 -4.91 6.21 -13.25
CA ARG A 315 -5.61 7.46 -12.99
C ARG A 315 -5.74 7.72 -11.50
N GLY A 316 -6.19 6.72 -10.74
CA GLY A 316 -6.29 6.80 -9.27
C GLY A 316 -4.96 7.17 -8.62
N THR A 317 -3.86 6.53 -9.04
CA THR A 317 -2.50 6.87 -8.57
C THR A 317 -2.14 8.33 -8.88
N LYS A 318 -2.45 8.84 -10.09
CA LYS A 318 -2.20 10.24 -10.45
C LYS A 318 -3.01 11.22 -9.56
N VAL A 319 -4.25 10.90 -9.26
CA VAL A 319 -5.11 11.71 -8.38
C VAL A 319 -4.58 11.67 -6.95
N LEU A 320 -4.20 10.50 -6.44
CA LEU A 320 -3.62 10.32 -5.13
C LEU A 320 -2.28 11.06 -4.98
N ALA A 321 -1.42 11.03 -6.01
CA ALA A 321 -0.17 11.77 -6.02
C ALA A 321 -0.38 13.29 -5.90
N LYS A 322 -1.41 13.85 -6.58
CA LYS A 322 -1.81 15.26 -6.42
C LYS A 322 -2.32 15.57 -5.01
N LYS A 323 -2.90 14.57 -4.33
CA LYS A 323 -3.37 14.64 -2.94
C LYS A 323 -2.30 14.20 -1.94
N LYS A 324 -1.02 14.32 -2.31
CA LYS A 324 0.14 14.06 -1.45
C LYS A 324 0.24 12.61 -0.94
N THR A 325 -0.22 11.66 -1.73
CA THR A 325 -0.14 10.23 -1.45
C THR A 325 0.70 9.54 -2.51
N LEU A 326 1.80 8.92 -2.13
CA LEU A 326 2.64 8.08 -2.98
C LEU A 326 2.19 6.63 -2.86
N VAL A 327 1.84 6.00 -3.96
CA VAL A 327 1.44 4.60 -4.00
C VAL A 327 2.62 3.77 -4.50
N LYS A 328 3.18 2.90 -3.67
CA LYS A 328 4.26 1.96 -4.02
C LYS A 328 3.71 0.77 -4.79
N ASN A 329 2.59 0.23 -4.32
CA ASN A 329 1.89 -0.88 -4.95
C ASN A 329 0.56 -0.39 -5.52
N ILE A 330 0.44 -0.34 -6.84
CA ILE A 330 -0.75 0.20 -7.52
C ILE A 330 -2.02 -0.60 -7.17
N ASN A 331 -1.90 -1.91 -6.96
CA ASN A 331 -3.03 -2.77 -6.60
C ASN A 331 -3.59 -2.44 -5.20
N SER A 332 -2.80 -1.83 -4.32
CA SER A 332 -3.25 -1.41 -2.98
C SER A 332 -4.28 -0.26 -3.00
N ILE A 333 -4.44 0.45 -4.12
CA ILE A 333 -5.47 1.49 -4.25
C ILE A 333 -6.88 0.93 -4.06
N GLN A 334 -7.13 -0.25 -4.56
CA GLN A 334 -8.45 -0.89 -4.43
C GLN A 334 -8.70 -1.36 -3.02
N ASN A 335 -7.67 -1.98 -2.39
CA ASN A 335 -7.75 -2.35 -0.98
C ASN A 335 -7.96 -1.12 -0.11
N LEU A 336 -7.30 0.03 -0.42
CA LEU A 336 -7.52 1.29 0.28
C LEU A 336 -9.00 1.72 0.22
N GLY A 337 -9.66 1.55 -0.93
CA GLY A 337 -11.10 1.81 -1.07
C GLY A 337 -11.99 0.83 -0.29
N ALA A 338 -11.52 -0.39 -0.06
CA ALA A 338 -12.25 -1.44 0.61
C ALA A 338 -12.07 -1.45 2.14
N ILE A 339 -11.14 -0.65 2.70
CA ILE A 339 -10.88 -0.60 4.13
C ILE A 339 -12.18 -0.36 4.91
N ASP A 340 -12.45 -1.22 5.90
CA ASP A 340 -13.52 -1.09 6.89
C ASP A 340 -12.97 -0.92 8.33
N VAL A 341 -11.70 -1.29 8.58
CA VAL A 341 -10.99 -1.05 9.82
C VAL A 341 -9.66 -0.34 9.54
N LEU A 342 -9.42 0.79 10.21
CA LEU A 342 -8.15 1.51 10.18
C LEU A 342 -7.47 1.38 11.55
N CYS A 343 -6.39 0.62 11.61
CA CYS A 343 -5.50 0.55 12.76
C CYS A 343 -4.42 1.62 12.64
N THR A 344 -4.15 2.34 13.72
CA THR A 344 -3.11 3.37 13.73
C THR A 344 -2.41 3.45 15.08
N ASP A 345 -1.12 3.82 15.07
CA ASP A 345 -0.46 4.22 16.30
C ASP A 345 -1.02 5.59 16.76
N LYS A 346 -0.91 5.87 18.05
CA LYS A 346 -1.33 7.14 18.67
C LYS A 346 -0.40 8.29 18.25
N THR A 347 0.91 8.06 18.49
CA THR A 347 1.94 9.10 18.43
C THR A 347 2.17 9.57 16.99
N GLY A 348 2.17 10.89 16.80
CA GLY A 348 2.36 11.51 15.50
C GLY A 348 1.23 11.32 14.48
N THR A 349 0.28 10.43 14.74
CA THR A 349 -0.91 10.25 13.90
C THR A 349 -2.11 11.03 14.46
N LEU A 350 -2.50 10.74 15.68
CA LEU A 350 -3.56 11.49 16.37
C LEU A 350 -3.02 12.76 17.03
N THR A 351 -1.72 12.76 17.36
CA THR A 351 -1.02 13.83 18.06
C THR A 351 -0.04 14.54 17.14
N GLU A 352 0.42 15.72 17.57
CA GLU A 352 1.33 16.56 16.77
C GLU A 352 2.77 16.03 16.71
N ASP A 353 3.09 14.97 17.47
CA ASP A 353 4.46 14.47 17.67
C ASP A 353 5.39 15.56 18.26
N LYS A 354 4.79 16.40 19.07
CA LYS A 354 5.45 17.45 19.82
C LYS A 354 5.20 17.26 21.29
N ILE A 355 6.23 16.90 22.00
CA ILE A 355 6.16 16.84 23.44
C ILE A 355 6.29 18.27 23.99
N VAL A 356 5.29 18.72 24.73
CA VAL A 356 5.28 20.03 25.37
C VAL A 356 5.31 19.84 26.90
N LEU A 357 6.28 20.44 27.56
CA LEU A 357 6.33 20.45 29.03
C LEU A 357 5.17 21.30 29.57
N GLN A 358 4.33 20.73 30.41
CA GLN A 358 3.13 21.38 30.97
C GLN A 358 3.31 21.72 32.45
N LYS A 359 3.97 20.83 33.21
CA LYS A 359 4.11 20.95 34.65
C LYS A 359 5.50 20.52 35.12
N TYR A 360 5.97 21.18 36.18
CA TYR A 360 7.19 20.83 36.91
C TYR A 360 6.85 20.96 38.40
N ILE A 361 6.62 19.83 39.06
CA ILE A 361 5.90 19.75 40.33
C ILE A 361 6.61 18.89 41.36
N ASP A 362 6.52 19.28 42.61
CA ASP A 362 6.94 18.52 43.78
C ASP A 362 5.98 17.36 44.08
N VAL A 363 6.26 16.60 45.12
CA VAL A 363 5.43 15.48 45.57
C VAL A 363 4.02 15.94 46.07
N ASN A 364 3.89 17.20 46.50
CA ASN A 364 2.60 17.77 46.91
C ASN A 364 1.77 18.29 45.72
N GLY A 365 2.36 18.40 44.54
CA GLY A 365 1.71 18.92 43.35
C GLY A 365 1.91 20.42 43.12
N ASN A 366 2.80 21.07 43.91
CA ASN A 366 3.14 22.47 43.76
C ASN A 366 4.24 22.66 42.69
N GLU A 367 4.19 23.75 41.97
CA GLU A 367 5.27 24.09 41.04
C GLU A 367 6.53 24.48 41.82
N ASP A 368 7.66 23.82 41.55
CA ASP A 368 8.98 24.09 42.14
C ASP A 368 10.02 24.29 41.06
N THR A 369 10.48 25.54 40.88
CA THR A 369 11.45 25.94 39.86
C THR A 369 12.74 25.09 39.91
N SER A 370 13.15 24.61 41.10
CA SER A 370 14.33 23.77 41.23
C SER A 370 14.22 22.46 40.42
N ILE A 371 13.01 21.94 40.21
CA ILE A 371 12.77 20.74 39.43
C ILE A 371 13.02 21.03 37.92
N LEU A 372 12.52 22.17 37.45
CA LEU A 372 12.76 22.61 36.09
C LEU A 372 14.26 22.87 35.85
N GLU A 373 14.94 23.50 36.78
CA GLU A 373 16.38 23.79 36.75
C GLU A 373 17.20 22.49 36.63
N TYR A 374 16.89 21.49 37.47
CA TYR A 374 17.62 20.20 37.44
C TYR A 374 17.33 19.40 36.16
N ALA A 375 16.09 19.42 35.71
CA ALA A 375 15.72 18.82 34.42
C ALA A 375 16.43 19.52 33.25
N TYR A 376 16.50 20.86 33.30
CA TYR A 376 17.17 21.67 32.30
C TYR A 376 18.68 21.39 32.23
N LEU A 377 19.37 21.39 33.39
CA LEU A 377 20.81 21.07 33.47
C LEU A 377 21.10 19.67 32.96
N ASN A 378 20.28 18.68 33.34
CA ASN A 378 20.44 17.33 32.83
C ASN A 378 20.25 17.26 31.29
N SER A 379 19.25 17.92 30.75
CA SER A 379 18.99 17.93 29.30
C SER A 379 19.99 18.78 28.52
N TYR A 380 20.49 19.85 29.09
CA TYR A 380 21.45 20.75 28.44
C TYR A 380 22.85 20.12 28.33
N PHE A 381 23.34 19.53 29.41
CA PHE A 381 24.68 18.93 29.47
C PHE A 381 24.73 17.49 28.94
N GLY A 382 23.61 16.81 28.77
CA GLY A 382 23.52 15.50 28.13
C GLY A 382 24.10 15.56 26.70
N THR A 383 24.99 14.62 26.35
CA THR A 383 25.56 14.50 25.00
C THR A 383 24.75 13.53 24.14
N GLY A 384 24.91 13.65 22.83
CA GLY A 384 24.16 12.85 21.85
C GLY A 384 22.96 13.59 21.24
N MET A 385 22.15 12.87 20.47
CA MET A 385 20.97 13.45 19.82
C MET A 385 19.89 13.70 20.87
N LYS A 386 19.57 14.97 21.11
CA LYS A 386 18.56 15.36 22.09
C LYS A 386 17.19 14.83 21.64
N ASN A 387 16.61 13.99 22.45
CA ASN A 387 15.27 13.44 22.22
C ASN A 387 14.18 14.52 22.39
N LEU A 388 12.92 14.19 22.09
CA LEU A 388 11.80 15.13 22.16
C LEU A 388 11.58 15.69 23.56
N VAL A 389 11.82 14.88 24.60
CA VAL A 389 11.72 15.28 26.01
C VAL A 389 12.77 16.33 26.36
N ASP A 390 14.04 16.08 25.96
CA ASP A 390 15.14 17.04 26.19
C ASP A 390 14.89 18.38 25.49
N ARG A 391 14.42 18.33 24.24
CA ARG A 391 14.04 19.53 23.49
C ARG A 391 12.92 20.30 24.17
N ALA A 392 11.87 19.61 24.65
CA ALA A 392 10.76 20.24 25.35
C ALA A 392 11.21 20.93 26.65
N ILE A 393 12.07 20.28 27.43
CA ILE A 393 12.65 20.87 28.66
C ILE A 393 13.46 22.11 28.32
N ILE A 394 14.33 22.04 27.29
CA ILE A 394 15.20 23.16 26.90
C ILE A 394 14.36 24.34 26.37
N ILE A 395 13.38 24.07 25.48
CA ILE A 395 12.51 25.13 24.95
C ILE A 395 11.78 25.84 26.09
N TYR A 396 11.10 25.06 26.95
CA TYR A 396 10.32 25.60 28.05
C TYR A 396 11.21 26.34 29.09
N GLY A 397 12.38 25.78 29.41
CA GLY A 397 13.34 26.42 30.32
C GLY A 397 13.89 27.75 29.76
N ASN A 398 14.10 27.85 28.44
CA ASN A 398 14.47 29.10 27.78
C ASN A 398 13.36 30.15 27.87
N GLU A 399 12.10 29.77 27.69
CA GLU A 399 10.93 30.63 27.83
C GLU A 399 10.76 31.16 29.27
N LYS A 400 11.12 30.34 30.27
CA LYS A 400 11.07 30.69 31.70
C LYS A 400 12.34 31.36 32.22
N ASN A 401 13.30 31.68 31.35
CA ASN A 401 14.61 32.30 31.70
C ASN A 401 15.50 31.45 32.60
N VAL A 402 15.30 30.12 32.65
CA VAL A 402 16.12 29.20 33.45
C VAL A 402 17.49 28.95 32.79
N LYS A 403 17.70 29.35 31.55
CA LYS A 403 18.92 29.11 30.80
C LYS A 403 20.19 29.65 31.47
N GLU A 404 20.09 30.74 32.30
CA GLU A 404 21.20 31.38 32.96
C GLU A 404 21.87 30.50 34.01
N ILE A 405 21.14 29.49 34.55
CA ILE A 405 21.66 28.55 35.53
C ILE A 405 22.85 27.76 35.04
N VAL A 406 22.96 27.56 33.71
CA VAL A 406 24.08 26.85 33.09
C VAL A 406 25.42 27.51 33.42
N ASN A 407 25.47 28.83 33.58
CA ASN A 407 26.70 29.58 33.88
C ASN A 407 27.20 29.27 35.30
N ASP A 408 26.38 28.78 36.19
CA ASP A 408 26.70 28.40 37.55
C ASP A 408 27.31 26.98 37.66
N TYR A 409 27.35 26.23 36.57
CA TYR A 409 27.79 24.83 36.57
C TYR A 409 28.72 24.51 35.39
N THR A 410 29.63 23.58 35.61
CA THR A 410 30.54 23.03 34.58
C THR A 410 30.29 21.53 34.53
N LYS A 411 30.07 20.96 33.35
CA LYS A 411 29.93 19.51 33.13
C LYS A 411 31.22 18.79 33.49
N ILE A 412 31.10 17.70 34.26
CA ILE A 412 32.18 16.80 34.62
C ILE A 412 32.09 15.51 33.85
N ASP A 413 30.92 14.82 33.94
CA ASP A 413 30.70 13.52 33.32
C ASP A 413 29.24 13.30 33.06
N GLU A 414 28.90 12.20 32.38
CA GLU A 414 27.52 11.74 32.19
C GLU A 414 27.42 10.21 32.18
N ILE A 415 26.29 9.71 32.65
CA ILE A 415 25.89 8.30 32.48
C ILE A 415 24.75 8.32 31.46
N PRO A 416 25.01 7.87 30.21
CA PRO A 416 24.05 7.97 29.12
C PRO A 416 22.74 7.21 29.40
N PHE A 417 21.68 7.54 28.66
CA PHE A 417 20.41 6.82 28.73
C PHE A 417 20.57 5.37 28.24
N ASP A 418 19.95 4.45 28.96
CA ASP A 418 19.92 3.03 28.63
C ASP A 418 18.45 2.52 28.77
N TYR A 419 18.03 1.72 27.80
CA TYR A 419 16.66 1.20 27.74
C TYR A 419 16.31 0.24 28.88
N THR A 420 17.30 -0.46 29.44
CA THR A 420 17.09 -1.36 30.59
C THR A 420 16.90 -0.55 31.87
N ARG A 421 17.75 0.45 32.09
CA ARG A 421 17.72 1.32 33.26
C ARG A 421 16.68 2.43 33.15
N LYS A 422 16.26 2.79 31.95
CA LYS A 422 15.30 3.87 31.66
C LYS A 422 15.56 5.20 32.35
N ARG A 423 16.83 5.52 32.58
CA ARG A 423 17.30 6.77 33.23
C ARG A 423 18.63 7.23 32.65
N MET A 424 18.92 8.51 32.81
CA MET A 424 20.20 9.12 32.47
C MET A 424 20.62 10.12 33.54
N SER A 425 21.93 10.22 33.75
CA SER A 425 22.52 11.11 34.77
C SER A 425 23.55 12.03 34.16
N VAL A 426 23.60 13.26 34.65
CA VAL A 426 24.65 14.23 34.33
C VAL A 426 25.30 14.70 35.64
N VAL A 427 26.63 14.69 35.69
CA VAL A 427 27.42 15.17 36.80
C VAL A 427 27.99 16.53 36.46
N VAL A 428 27.69 17.50 37.35
CA VAL A 428 28.16 18.87 37.20
C VAL A 428 28.89 19.35 38.46
N LYS A 429 29.82 20.27 38.28
CA LYS A 429 30.49 20.98 39.34
C LYS A 429 29.94 22.41 39.44
N SER A 430 29.55 22.83 40.65
CA SER A 430 29.11 24.20 40.88
C SER A 430 30.28 25.15 40.88
N ASN A 431 30.22 26.21 40.07
CA ASN A 431 31.23 27.26 39.99
C ASN A 431 31.25 28.15 41.23
N LYS A 432 30.17 28.16 42.05
CA LYS A 432 30.04 28.99 43.23
C LYS A 432 30.68 28.36 44.50
N ASN A 433 30.53 27.04 44.68
CA ASN A 433 30.97 26.35 45.88
C ASN A 433 31.82 25.12 45.67
N ASN A 434 32.30 24.91 44.45
CA ASN A 434 33.09 23.75 44.05
C ASN A 434 32.48 22.36 44.36
N GLY A 435 31.20 22.32 44.72
CA GLY A 435 30.46 21.05 45.02
C GLY A 435 30.02 20.33 43.75
N TYR A 436 30.14 19.01 43.78
CA TYR A 436 29.64 18.14 42.72
C TYR A 436 28.19 17.79 42.96
N ARG A 437 27.42 17.78 41.87
CA ARG A 437 26.01 17.31 41.88
C ARG A 437 25.76 16.41 40.68
N MET A 438 25.03 15.33 40.93
CA MET A 438 24.49 14.46 39.92
C MET A 438 22.98 14.73 39.80
N PHE A 439 22.52 15.00 38.59
CA PHE A 439 21.10 15.15 38.25
C PHE A 439 20.67 13.99 37.37
N THR A 440 19.65 13.26 37.80
CA THR A 440 19.14 12.07 37.11
C THR A 440 17.69 12.28 36.75
N LYS A 441 17.33 11.96 35.51
CA LYS A 441 15.95 11.91 35.04
C LYS A 441 15.65 10.54 34.46
N GLY A 442 14.41 10.07 34.59
CA GLY A 442 14.02 8.77 34.07
C GLY A 442 12.60 8.34 34.42
N ALA A 443 12.27 7.10 34.12
CA ALA A 443 11.01 6.49 34.52
C ALA A 443 10.88 6.45 36.04
N LEU A 444 9.68 6.75 36.54
CA LEU A 444 9.44 6.85 37.99
C LEU A 444 9.90 5.61 38.72
N GLU A 445 9.47 4.43 38.27
CA GLU A 445 9.79 3.15 38.91
C GLU A 445 11.31 2.93 39.03
N GLU A 446 12.08 3.33 38.01
CA GLU A 446 13.52 3.17 37.97
C GLU A 446 14.28 4.24 38.77
N ILE A 447 13.73 5.45 38.87
CA ILE A 447 14.27 6.50 39.75
C ILE A 447 14.04 6.16 41.20
N LEU A 448 12.87 5.67 41.58
CA LEU A 448 12.59 5.27 42.96
C LEU A 448 13.54 4.16 43.47
N LYS A 449 13.95 3.23 42.63
CA LYS A 449 14.92 2.16 42.99
C LYS A 449 16.29 2.69 43.43
N VAL A 450 16.69 3.87 42.96
CA VAL A 450 18.00 4.48 43.27
C VAL A 450 17.90 5.59 44.32
N CYS A 451 16.68 5.97 44.74
CA CYS A 451 16.45 6.97 45.75
C CYS A 451 16.32 6.34 47.13
N THR A 452 16.95 6.96 48.16
CA THR A 452 16.76 6.65 49.58
C THR A 452 16.10 7.80 50.30
N LYS A 453 15.98 8.97 49.65
CA LYS A 453 15.44 10.19 50.24
C LYS A 453 14.45 10.84 49.30
N VAL A 454 13.58 11.69 49.87
CA VAL A 454 12.58 12.47 49.14
C VAL A 454 12.54 13.91 49.64
N LYS A 455 12.43 14.88 48.74
CA LYS A 455 12.18 16.28 49.09
C LYS A 455 10.67 16.46 49.29
N TYR A 456 10.23 16.64 50.55
CA TYR A 456 8.82 16.80 50.89
C TYR A 456 8.64 18.00 51.81
N ASN A 457 7.70 18.90 51.50
CA ASN A 457 7.48 20.15 52.22
C ASN A 457 8.75 21.01 52.42
N GLY A 458 9.61 21.05 51.44
CA GLY A 458 10.87 21.80 51.49
C GLY A 458 12.01 21.13 52.23
N HIS A 459 11.77 20.01 52.92
CA HIS A 459 12.74 19.26 53.69
C HIS A 459 13.10 17.93 53.00
N VAL A 460 14.33 17.47 53.23
CA VAL A 460 14.79 16.17 52.75
C VAL A 460 14.53 15.14 53.84
N ASN A 461 13.63 14.19 53.57
CA ASN A 461 13.25 13.09 54.44
C ASN A 461 13.70 11.75 53.86
N GLU A 462 13.73 10.70 54.73
CA GLU A 462 13.93 9.32 54.25
C GLU A 462 12.75 8.91 53.36
N LEU A 463 13.01 8.13 52.31
CA LEU A 463 11.97 7.61 51.43
C LEU A 463 11.36 6.34 52.05
N THR A 464 10.30 6.50 52.79
CA THR A 464 9.56 5.36 53.40
C THR A 464 8.57 4.75 52.38
N PRO A 465 8.10 3.50 52.58
CA PRO A 465 7.08 2.88 51.72
C PRO A 465 5.81 3.76 51.57
N GLU A 466 5.38 4.44 52.61
CA GLU A 466 4.23 5.36 52.57
C GLU A 466 4.52 6.56 51.66
N MET A 467 5.76 7.07 51.68
CA MET A 467 6.16 8.17 50.80
C MET A 467 6.25 7.71 49.34
N VAL A 468 6.66 6.47 49.09
CA VAL A 468 6.64 5.89 47.71
C VAL A 468 5.21 5.84 47.20
N GLU A 469 4.25 5.38 48.01
CA GLU A 469 2.84 5.33 47.63
C GLU A 469 2.27 6.73 47.31
N ILE A 470 2.61 7.76 48.08
CA ILE A 470 2.23 9.16 47.83
C ILE A 470 2.81 9.62 46.48
N VAL A 471 4.08 9.34 46.23
CA VAL A 471 4.76 9.72 44.97
C VAL A 471 4.10 9.03 43.78
N GLU A 472 3.83 7.73 43.87
CA GLU A 472 3.18 6.94 42.80
C GLU A 472 1.73 7.42 42.57
N GLN A 473 0.99 7.69 43.61
CA GLN A 473 -0.37 8.23 43.53
C GLN A 473 -0.38 9.58 42.82
N LYS A 474 0.57 10.45 43.13
CA LYS A 474 0.68 11.78 42.50
C LYS A 474 1.04 11.65 41.00
N ALA A 475 1.97 10.80 40.66
CA ALA A 475 2.30 10.53 39.25
C ALA A 475 1.10 9.97 38.51
N LYS A 476 0.31 9.08 39.13
CA LYS A 476 -0.90 8.50 38.55
C LYS A 476 -1.98 9.56 38.29
N GLU A 477 -2.15 10.54 39.18
CA GLU A 477 -3.09 11.67 38.96
C GLU A 477 -2.80 12.42 37.66
N TYR A 478 -1.54 12.71 37.36
CA TYR A 478 -1.16 13.38 36.12
C TYR A 478 -1.21 12.44 34.92
N ALA A 479 -0.83 11.17 35.09
CA ALA A 479 -0.95 10.17 34.03
C ALA A 479 -2.41 9.96 33.57
N VAL A 480 -3.37 9.98 34.51
CA VAL A 480 -4.83 9.93 34.22
C VAL A 480 -5.28 11.15 33.40
N GLN A 481 -4.64 12.31 33.58
CA GLN A 481 -4.87 13.51 32.78
C GLN A 481 -4.20 13.43 31.39
N GLY A 482 -3.58 12.29 31.04
CA GLY A 482 -2.92 12.05 29.75
C GLY A 482 -1.50 12.59 29.66
N MET A 483 -0.91 13.02 30.76
CA MET A 483 0.46 13.52 30.78
C MET A 483 1.45 12.37 30.96
N GLN A 484 2.55 12.44 30.22
CA GLN A 484 3.72 11.60 30.46
C GLN A 484 4.54 12.21 31.59
N VAL A 485 4.75 11.45 32.66
CA VAL A 485 5.48 11.90 33.83
C VAL A 485 6.91 11.33 33.81
N ILE A 486 7.89 12.19 34.02
CA ILE A 486 9.30 11.84 34.16
C ILE A 486 9.78 12.31 35.52
N ALA A 487 10.40 11.42 36.28
CA ALA A 487 10.93 11.67 37.59
C ALA A 487 12.31 12.34 37.52
N ILE A 488 12.54 13.26 38.48
CA ILE A 488 13.80 13.96 38.63
C ILE A 488 14.36 13.64 40.03
N ALA A 489 15.61 13.21 40.09
CA ALA A 489 16.36 12.99 41.32
C ALA A 489 17.69 13.75 41.29
N SER A 490 18.21 14.04 42.47
CA SER A 490 19.54 14.64 42.59
C SER A 490 20.34 14.02 43.73
N LYS A 491 21.65 14.08 43.60
CA LYS A 491 22.61 13.65 44.63
C LYS A 491 23.73 14.65 44.74
N ARG A 492 24.14 14.99 45.98
CA ARG A 492 25.40 15.71 46.24
C ARG A 492 26.50 14.67 46.27
N GLU A 493 27.55 14.89 45.50
CA GLU A 493 28.72 14.02 45.48
C GLU A 493 29.91 14.78 46.05
N TYR A 494 30.61 14.17 46.95
CA TYR A 494 31.73 14.78 47.67
C TYR A 494 33.09 14.20 47.28
N ARG A 495 33.09 13.12 46.49
CA ARG A 495 34.30 12.48 45.99
C ARG A 495 34.83 13.35 44.86
N GLY A 496 36.02 13.87 44.95
CA GLY A 496 36.66 14.67 43.92
C GLY A 496 37.15 13.86 42.68
N VAL A 497 36.30 12.93 42.21
CA VAL A 497 36.55 12.10 41.03
C VAL A 497 35.86 12.70 39.81
N ASN A 498 36.49 12.53 38.63
CA ASN A 498 35.98 13.06 37.38
C ASN A 498 35.35 11.98 36.48
N VAL A 499 35.28 10.73 36.94
CA VAL A 499 34.70 9.62 36.19
C VAL A 499 33.65 8.96 37.04
N PHE A 500 32.46 8.83 36.47
CA PHE A 500 31.29 8.25 37.13
C PHE A 500 30.72 7.10 36.29
N ASN A 501 30.16 6.11 36.94
CA ASN A 501 29.58 4.94 36.31
C ASN A 501 28.20 4.60 36.88
N VAL A 502 27.57 3.56 36.37
CA VAL A 502 26.21 3.15 36.74
C VAL A 502 26.02 2.89 38.23
N SER A 503 27.05 2.37 38.93
CA SER A 503 26.97 2.10 40.37
C SER A 503 26.90 3.37 41.21
N ASP A 504 27.26 4.52 40.68
CA ASP A 504 27.19 5.83 41.36
C ASP A 504 25.74 6.38 41.37
N GLU A 505 24.86 5.87 40.49
CA GLU A 505 23.42 6.14 40.55
C GLU A 505 22.75 5.44 41.73
N SER A 506 23.06 5.83 42.95
CA SER A 506 22.59 5.26 44.20
C SER A 506 22.48 6.31 45.26
N ASN A 507 21.69 6.06 46.32
CA ASN A 507 21.47 6.97 47.43
C ASN A 507 21.03 8.38 47.00
N MET A 508 20.14 8.47 46.05
CA MET A 508 19.65 9.74 45.50
C MET A 508 18.47 10.29 46.29
N THR A 509 18.23 11.57 46.12
CA THR A 509 17.05 12.26 46.66
C THR A 509 16.06 12.47 45.53
N PHE A 510 14.86 11.93 45.69
CA PHE A 510 13.76 12.23 44.78
C PHE A 510 13.30 13.67 44.97
N ILE A 511 13.22 14.45 43.86
CA ILE A 511 12.92 15.88 43.93
C ILE A 511 11.50 16.18 43.49
N GLY A 512 11.02 15.55 42.40
CA GLY A 512 9.69 15.76 41.85
C GLY A 512 9.56 15.25 40.44
N PHE A 513 8.62 15.84 39.69
CA PHE A 513 8.24 15.42 38.33
C PHE A 513 8.28 16.55 37.35
N VAL A 514 8.60 16.21 36.10
CA VAL A 514 8.25 16.99 34.95
C VAL A 514 7.18 16.24 34.16
N ALA A 515 6.11 16.91 33.79
CA ALA A 515 4.97 16.30 33.10
C ALA A 515 4.78 16.92 31.71
N PHE A 516 4.63 16.07 30.73
CA PHE A 516 4.55 16.42 29.31
C PHE A 516 3.22 16.02 28.74
N LEU A 517 2.77 16.79 27.76
CA LEU A 517 1.59 16.48 26.96
C LEU A 517 2.00 16.45 25.48
N ASP A 518 1.50 15.46 24.76
CA ASP A 518 1.53 15.42 23.30
C ASP A 518 0.14 15.84 22.80
N PRO A 519 -0.03 17.07 22.28
CA PRO A 519 -1.34 17.61 21.96
C PRO A 519 -1.97 16.90 20.75
N ALA A 520 -3.29 16.70 20.80
CA ALA A 520 -4.04 16.18 19.67
C ALA A 520 -4.03 17.18 18.49
N LYS A 521 -3.91 16.68 17.25
CA LYS A 521 -4.04 17.51 16.05
C LYS A 521 -5.46 18.06 15.90
N LYS A 522 -5.59 19.30 15.50
CA LYS A 522 -6.86 20.04 15.40
C LYS A 522 -7.87 19.41 14.43
N ASP A 523 -7.41 18.77 13.36
CA ASP A 523 -8.25 18.20 12.30
C ASP A 523 -8.68 16.75 12.57
N VAL A 524 -8.06 16.04 13.52
CA VAL A 524 -8.29 14.61 13.77
C VAL A 524 -9.73 14.31 14.14
N LYS A 525 -10.31 15.05 15.11
CA LYS A 525 -11.70 14.83 15.55
C LYS A 525 -12.70 14.87 14.40
N SER A 526 -12.60 15.90 13.55
CA SER A 526 -13.47 16.05 12.37
C SER A 526 -13.23 14.95 11.33
N THR A 527 -12.00 14.51 11.18
CA THR A 527 -11.62 13.48 10.20
C THR A 527 -12.06 12.09 10.65
N LEU A 528 -11.91 11.75 11.94
CA LEU A 528 -12.42 10.49 12.50
C LEU A 528 -13.94 10.38 12.35
N LYS A 529 -14.67 11.47 12.56
CA LYS A 529 -16.12 11.50 12.29
C LYS A 529 -16.43 11.25 10.81
N LYS A 530 -15.65 11.82 9.88
CA LYS A 530 -15.82 11.57 8.43
C LYS A 530 -15.51 10.12 8.08
N LEU A 531 -14.45 9.51 8.66
CA LEU A 531 -14.11 8.11 8.46
C LEU A 531 -15.22 7.19 8.97
N LYS A 532 -15.76 7.46 10.17
CA LYS A 532 -16.91 6.73 10.72
C LYS A 532 -18.15 6.81 9.80
N ASN A 533 -18.44 8.01 9.26
CA ASN A 533 -19.57 8.21 8.35
C ASN A 533 -19.45 7.43 7.04
N ILE A 534 -18.23 7.13 6.59
CA ILE A 534 -17.99 6.29 5.42
C ILE A 534 -17.75 4.82 5.76
N GLY A 535 -18.13 4.40 6.99
CA GLY A 535 -18.11 3.00 7.44
C GLY A 535 -16.71 2.47 7.77
N ILE A 536 -15.79 3.33 8.24
CA ILE A 536 -14.46 2.91 8.71
C ILE A 536 -14.41 3.03 10.23
N THR A 537 -14.17 1.90 10.89
CA THR A 537 -13.87 1.84 12.32
C THR A 537 -12.39 2.11 12.54
N THR A 538 -12.06 3.07 13.42
CA THR A 538 -10.65 3.34 13.75
C THR A 538 -10.30 2.67 15.07
N LYS A 539 -9.18 1.93 15.10
CA LYS A 539 -8.62 1.26 16.25
C LYS A 539 -7.21 1.78 16.53
N ILE A 540 -6.91 2.03 17.81
CA ILE A 540 -5.63 2.57 18.26
C ILE A 540 -4.79 1.43 18.82
N LEU A 541 -3.60 1.20 18.28
CA LEU A 541 -2.65 0.18 18.71
C LEU A 541 -1.35 0.87 19.12
N THR A 542 -1.14 1.09 20.41
CA THR A 542 0.01 1.87 20.91
C THR A 542 0.84 1.15 21.95
N GLY A 543 2.14 1.42 21.98
CA GLY A 543 3.04 1.03 23.07
C GLY A 543 2.88 1.87 24.34
N ASP A 544 2.11 2.96 24.27
CA ASP A 544 1.94 3.91 25.35
C ASP A 544 1.09 3.36 26.50
N ASN A 545 1.13 4.10 27.61
CA ASN A 545 0.31 3.89 28.78
C ASN A 545 -1.19 4.01 28.45
N PRO A 546 -2.07 3.12 28.99
CA PRO A 546 -3.51 3.13 28.74
C PRO A 546 -4.21 4.45 29.10
N TYR A 547 -3.75 5.14 30.14
CA TYR A 547 -4.33 6.43 30.52
C TYR A 547 -4.09 7.50 29.45
N ALA A 548 -2.87 7.60 28.93
CA ALA A 548 -2.54 8.53 27.86
C ALA A 548 -3.29 8.20 26.55
N ALA A 549 -3.43 6.92 26.23
CA ALA A 549 -4.19 6.45 25.07
C ALA A 549 -5.68 6.83 25.19
N ASN A 550 -6.29 6.54 26.35
CA ASN A 550 -7.71 6.85 26.60
C ASN A 550 -7.99 8.35 26.59
N ASN A 551 -7.11 9.16 27.19
CA ASN A 551 -7.28 10.61 27.20
C ASN A 551 -7.31 11.18 25.77
N ILE A 552 -6.37 10.80 24.92
CA ILE A 552 -6.35 11.23 23.51
C ILE A 552 -7.61 10.73 22.77
N CYS A 553 -8.03 9.48 22.97
CA CYS A 553 -9.25 8.95 22.36
C CYS A 553 -10.49 9.76 22.74
N ASN A 554 -10.62 10.13 24.01
CA ASN A 554 -11.72 10.98 24.50
C ASN A 554 -11.68 12.37 23.87
N LEU A 555 -10.49 13.00 23.79
CA LEU A 555 -10.31 14.32 23.18
C LEU A 555 -10.70 14.35 21.70
N VAL A 556 -10.34 13.30 20.97
CA VAL A 556 -10.66 13.20 19.52
C VAL A 556 -12.05 12.59 19.24
N GLY A 557 -12.78 12.19 20.30
CA GLY A 557 -14.16 11.69 20.18
C GLY A 557 -14.25 10.27 19.63
N LEU A 558 -13.25 9.43 19.88
CA LEU A 558 -13.33 7.99 19.67
C LEU A 558 -14.11 7.37 20.85
N GLU A 559 -15.21 6.70 20.51
CA GLU A 559 -15.96 5.93 21.48
C GLU A 559 -15.10 4.74 21.94
N ASN A 560 -14.77 4.72 23.23
CA ASN A 560 -14.00 3.64 23.83
C ASN A 560 -14.78 3.05 25.00
N THR A 561 -15.07 1.76 24.91
CA THR A 561 -15.78 1.03 25.96
C THR A 561 -14.81 0.33 26.91
N GLU A 562 -13.65 -0.11 26.39
CA GLU A 562 -12.65 -0.89 27.13
C GLU A 562 -11.27 -0.67 26.47
N THR A 563 -10.21 -0.77 27.29
CA THR A 563 -8.81 -0.77 26.81
C THR A 563 -8.20 -2.13 27.08
N LEU A 564 -7.68 -2.78 26.05
CA LEU A 564 -6.99 -4.06 26.19
C LEU A 564 -5.48 -3.83 26.27
N LEU A 565 -4.82 -4.51 27.22
CA LEU A 565 -3.38 -4.42 27.40
C LEU A 565 -2.65 -5.51 26.60
N GLY A 566 -1.42 -5.24 26.17
CA GLY A 566 -0.57 -6.24 25.51
C GLY A 566 -0.41 -7.52 26.34
N THR A 567 -0.28 -7.41 27.66
CA THR A 567 -0.20 -8.54 28.60
C THR A 567 -1.48 -9.40 28.64
N ASP A 568 -2.63 -8.82 28.35
CA ASP A 568 -3.89 -9.56 28.29
C ASP A 568 -4.00 -10.33 26.96
N ILE A 569 -3.52 -9.71 25.86
CA ILE A 569 -3.46 -10.34 24.54
C ILE A 569 -2.61 -11.61 24.58
N ASP A 570 -1.47 -11.60 25.30
CA ASP A 570 -0.59 -12.76 25.41
C ASP A 570 -1.25 -13.96 26.11
N LYS A 571 -2.23 -13.69 26.99
CA LYS A 571 -2.96 -14.75 27.73
C LYS A 571 -4.17 -15.30 26.96
N MET A 572 -4.66 -14.60 25.96
CA MET A 572 -5.85 -14.96 25.20
C MET A 572 -5.54 -16.00 24.12
N SER A 573 -6.46 -16.93 23.91
CA SER A 573 -6.49 -17.77 22.69
C SER A 573 -6.84 -16.93 21.46
N ASP A 574 -6.63 -17.48 20.27
CA ASP A 574 -6.96 -16.78 19.03
C ASP A 574 -8.48 -16.60 18.86
N GLU A 575 -9.30 -17.54 19.35
CA GLU A 575 -10.76 -17.44 19.37
C GLU A 575 -11.28 -16.35 20.31
N GLU A 576 -10.66 -16.19 21.47
CA GLU A 576 -11.00 -15.14 22.45
C GLU A 576 -10.59 -13.77 21.89
N LEU A 577 -9.39 -13.68 21.35
CA LEU A 577 -8.90 -12.46 20.72
C LEU A 577 -9.78 -12.05 19.53
N ALA A 578 -10.25 -13.02 18.71
CA ALA A 578 -11.15 -12.80 17.60
C ALA A 578 -12.43 -12.03 17.98
N LYS A 579 -12.98 -12.34 19.14
CA LYS A 579 -14.16 -11.65 19.67
C LYS A 579 -13.79 -10.28 20.25
N LYS A 580 -12.71 -10.22 21.03
CA LYS A 580 -12.29 -8.99 21.70
C LYS A 580 -11.85 -7.89 20.73
N VAL A 581 -11.22 -8.24 19.59
CA VAL A 581 -10.82 -7.24 18.59
C VAL A 581 -12.01 -6.54 17.91
N GLU A 582 -13.22 -7.13 17.96
CA GLU A 582 -14.45 -6.46 17.46
C GLU A 582 -14.96 -5.41 18.46
N GLU A 583 -14.93 -5.74 19.74
CA GLU A 583 -15.51 -4.93 20.83
C GLU A 583 -14.62 -3.74 21.21
N VAL A 584 -13.29 -3.93 21.19
CA VAL A 584 -12.31 -2.97 21.71
C VAL A 584 -11.73 -2.10 20.61
N ASN A 585 -11.62 -0.79 20.85
CA ASN A 585 -11.03 0.17 19.93
C ASN A 585 -9.66 0.70 20.37
N VAL A 586 -9.22 0.44 21.61
CA VAL A 586 -7.95 0.92 22.14
C VAL A 586 -7.14 -0.23 22.73
N PHE A 587 -5.93 -0.41 22.20
CA PHE A 587 -4.97 -1.41 22.63
C PHE A 587 -3.70 -0.69 23.09
N ALA A 588 -3.31 -0.87 24.36
CA ALA A 588 -2.24 -0.12 24.98
C ALA A 588 -1.11 -1.03 25.51
N ARG A 589 0.08 -0.46 25.76
CA ARG A 589 1.30 -1.18 26.17
C ARG A 589 1.63 -2.38 25.26
N MET A 590 1.43 -2.20 23.96
CA MET A 590 1.66 -3.27 22.98
C MET A 590 3.11 -3.31 22.51
N ASN A 591 3.63 -4.50 22.36
CA ASN A 591 4.84 -4.76 21.59
C ASN A 591 4.52 -4.99 20.09
N PRO A 592 5.52 -5.03 19.19
CA PRO A 592 5.30 -5.20 17.76
C PRO A 592 4.55 -6.49 17.37
N LEU A 593 4.83 -7.62 18.04
CA LEU A 593 4.19 -8.91 17.76
C LEU A 593 2.72 -8.93 18.18
N GLN A 594 2.40 -8.26 19.29
CA GLN A 594 1.02 -8.13 19.75
C GLN A 594 0.20 -7.26 18.78
N LYS A 595 0.79 -6.16 18.26
CA LYS A 595 0.17 -5.32 17.21
C LYS A 595 -0.12 -6.14 15.95
N GLU A 596 0.85 -6.91 15.49
CA GLU A 596 0.71 -7.81 14.35
C GLU A 596 -0.41 -8.83 14.57
N ARG A 597 -0.46 -9.47 15.75
CA ARG A 597 -1.48 -10.46 16.11
C ARG A 597 -2.90 -9.90 16.06
N VAL A 598 -3.11 -8.67 16.56
CA VAL A 598 -4.41 -7.96 16.47
C VAL A 598 -4.80 -7.71 15.03
N VAL A 599 -3.89 -7.20 14.19
CA VAL A 599 -4.14 -6.95 12.76
C VAL A 599 -4.49 -8.25 12.04
N LYS A 600 -3.74 -9.32 12.28
CA LYS A 600 -3.99 -10.65 11.71
C LYS A 600 -5.37 -11.18 12.08
N GLN A 601 -5.77 -11.01 13.34
CA GLN A 601 -7.06 -11.49 13.82
C GLN A 601 -8.24 -10.71 13.21
N LEU A 602 -8.13 -9.40 13.06
CA LEU A 602 -9.12 -8.59 12.33
C LEU A 602 -9.29 -9.06 10.87
N LYS A 603 -8.18 -9.38 10.20
CA LYS A 603 -8.24 -9.94 8.83
C LYS A 603 -8.91 -11.32 8.80
N ASN A 604 -8.61 -12.18 9.77
CA ASN A 604 -9.24 -13.51 9.89
C ASN A 604 -10.75 -13.39 10.11
N ASN A 605 -11.21 -12.35 10.81
CA ASN A 605 -12.63 -12.04 10.99
C ASN A 605 -13.28 -11.51 9.70
N GLY A 606 -12.52 -11.32 8.61
CA GLY A 606 -13.02 -10.89 7.30
C GLY A 606 -13.05 -9.39 7.08
N HIS A 607 -12.36 -8.61 7.93
CA HIS A 607 -12.14 -7.18 7.71
C HIS A 607 -11.06 -6.94 6.65
N VAL A 608 -11.16 -5.78 6.01
CA VAL A 608 -10.10 -5.21 5.18
C VAL A 608 -9.38 -4.16 6.02
N VAL A 609 -8.19 -4.50 6.48
CA VAL A 609 -7.47 -3.71 7.48
C VAL A 609 -6.43 -2.80 6.81
N GLY A 610 -6.58 -1.48 7.03
CA GLY A 610 -5.51 -0.52 6.84
C GLY A 610 -4.72 -0.35 8.14
N TYR A 611 -3.40 -0.35 8.06
CA TYR A 611 -2.53 -0.05 9.19
C TYR A 611 -1.67 1.16 8.90
N MET A 612 -1.68 2.16 9.78
CA MET A 612 -0.83 3.34 9.69
C MET A 612 0.20 3.37 10.82
N GLY A 613 1.49 3.40 10.43
CA GLY A 613 2.62 3.47 11.36
C GLY A 613 3.86 4.10 10.73
N ASP A 614 4.80 4.57 11.55
CA ASP A 614 6.01 5.27 11.12
C ASP A 614 7.27 4.79 11.82
N GLY A 615 7.13 3.97 12.86
CA GLY A 615 8.24 3.40 13.61
C GLY A 615 8.70 2.03 13.12
N VAL A 616 9.86 1.62 13.59
CA VAL A 616 10.39 0.26 13.40
C VAL A 616 9.42 -0.78 13.96
N ASN A 617 8.78 -0.46 15.08
CA ASN A 617 7.84 -1.31 15.80
C ASN A 617 6.55 -1.61 15.02
N ASP A 618 6.25 -0.82 14.00
CA ASP A 618 5.04 -0.97 13.19
C ASP A 618 5.25 -1.82 11.94
N SER A 619 6.50 -2.09 11.56
CA SER A 619 6.87 -2.82 10.35
C SER A 619 6.14 -4.15 10.17
N PRO A 620 6.04 -5.04 11.18
CA PRO A 620 5.32 -6.31 11.04
C PRO A 620 3.83 -6.08 10.73
N SER A 621 3.21 -5.13 11.42
CA SER A 621 1.80 -4.77 11.23
C SER A 621 1.54 -4.13 9.87
N LEU A 622 2.45 -3.26 9.39
CA LEU A 622 2.40 -2.65 8.05
C LEU A 622 2.46 -3.72 6.95
N HIS A 623 3.29 -4.74 7.13
CA HIS A 623 3.48 -5.80 6.14
C HIS A 623 2.27 -6.74 6.06
N ILE A 624 1.65 -7.10 7.20
CA ILE A 624 0.54 -8.06 7.25
C ILE A 624 -0.81 -7.42 6.93
N ALA A 625 -0.98 -6.12 7.09
CA ALA A 625 -2.20 -5.39 6.75
C ALA A 625 -2.56 -5.54 5.26
N ASP A 626 -3.84 -5.38 4.91
CA ASP A 626 -4.28 -5.33 3.51
C ASP A 626 -3.77 -4.08 2.80
N VAL A 627 -3.57 -2.99 3.57
CA VAL A 627 -2.91 -1.77 3.12
C VAL A 627 -2.02 -1.24 4.24
N GLY A 628 -0.71 -1.39 4.08
CA GLY A 628 0.28 -0.71 4.92
C GLY A 628 0.44 0.75 4.50
N ILE A 629 0.26 1.67 5.44
CA ILE A 629 0.34 3.13 5.21
C ILE A 629 1.44 3.71 6.09
N SER A 630 2.40 4.41 5.51
CA SER A 630 3.44 5.10 6.25
C SER A 630 3.55 6.57 5.82
N VAL A 631 4.46 7.31 6.42
CA VAL A 631 4.70 8.73 6.12
C VAL A 631 6.11 8.95 5.59
N ASN A 632 6.34 10.05 4.88
CA ASN A 632 7.66 10.35 4.32
C ASN A 632 8.75 10.60 5.38
N THR A 633 8.35 10.97 6.61
CA THR A 633 9.25 11.17 7.77
C THR A 633 9.48 9.90 8.59
N ALA A 634 8.84 8.80 8.22
CA ALA A 634 8.97 7.50 8.89
C ALA A 634 10.39 6.91 8.72
N THR A 635 10.69 5.93 9.57
CA THR A 635 11.92 5.12 9.42
C THR A 635 11.91 4.40 8.08
N ASP A 636 13.10 4.11 7.54
CA ASP A 636 13.22 3.46 6.23
C ASP A 636 12.56 2.08 6.21
N ILE A 637 12.59 1.38 7.33
CA ILE A 637 11.94 0.07 7.51
C ILE A 637 10.42 0.20 7.37
N ALA A 638 9.83 1.18 8.04
CA ALA A 638 8.40 1.42 7.95
C ALA A 638 7.98 1.83 6.53
N LYS A 639 8.77 2.69 5.85
CA LYS A 639 8.58 3.04 4.43
C LYS A 639 8.66 1.82 3.52
N GLU A 640 9.61 0.91 3.79
CA GLU A 640 9.78 -0.28 2.97
C GLU A 640 8.63 -1.27 3.14
N ALA A 641 8.15 -1.49 4.35
CA ALA A 641 7.02 -2.35 4.67
C ALA A 641 5.67 -1.81 4.15
N ALA A 642 5.55 -0.49 3.93
CA ALA A 642 4.31 0.14 3.54
C ALA A 642 4.02 0.03 2.03
N ASP A 643 2.72 -0.10 1.68
CA ASP A 643 2.21 -0.02 0.30
C ASP A 643 2.00 1.42 -0.17
N ILE A 644 1.71 2.32 0.77
CA ILE A 644 1.37 3.71 0.53
C ILE A 644 2.19 4.61 1.47
N ILE A 645 2.74 5.69 0.93
CA ILE A 645 3.47 6.69 1.70
C ILE A 645 2.74 8.03 1.59
N LEU A 646 2.37 8.60 2.73
CA LEU A 646 1.78 9.93 2.83
C LEU A 646 2.88 10.99 2.88
N LEU A 647 2.80 12.00 2.03
CA LEU A 647 3.72 13.14 2.03
C LEU A 647 3.35 14.18 3.11
N GLU A 648 2.14 14.10 3.64
CA GLU A 648 1.66 14.83 4.82
C GLU A 648 1.15 13.85 5.86
N ARG A 649 1.55 14.01 7.09
CA ARG A 649 1.16 13.18 8.23
C ARG A 649 -0.25 13.57 8.72
N SER A 650 -1.28 13.26 7.93
CA SER A 650 -2.68 13.62 8.20
C SER A 650 -3.65 12.50 7.84
N LEU A 651 -4.57 12.21 8.76
CA LEU A 651 -5.69 11.27 8.52
C LEU A 651 -6.64 11.76 7.41
N LYS A 652 -6.68 13.08 7.15
CA LYS A 652 -7.48 13.65 6.06
C LYS A 652 -7.01 13.12 4.71
N VAL A 653 -5.71 12.95 4.52
CA VAL A 653 -5.14 12.38 3.28
C VAL A 653 -5.60 10.93 3.10
N ILE A 654 -5.69 10.16 4.19
CA ILE A 654 -6.24 8.78 4.16
C ILE A 654 -7.72 8.81 3.77
N TYR A 655 -8.53 9.66 4.41
CA TYR A 655 -9.95 9.81 4.06
C TYR A 655 -10.16 10.08 2.56
N GLU A 656 -9.40 11.03 2.01
CA GLU A 656 -9.45 11.34 0.58
C GLU A 656 -8.93 10.19 -0.29
N GLY A 657 -7.94 9.47 0.20
CA GLY A 657 -7.39 8.28 -0.44
C GLY A 657 -8.41 7.15 -0.54
N VAL A 658 -9.14 6.89 0.55
CA VAL A 658 -10.23 5.88 0.57
C VAL A 658 -11.32 6.23 -0.43
N LEU A 659 -11.76 7.49 -0.46
CA LEU A 659 -12.78 7.92 -1.43
C LEU A 659 -12.32 7.73 -2.88
N GLU A 660 -11.05 8.04 -3.18
CA GLU A 660 -10.51 7.82 -4.52
C GLU A 660 -10.36 6.34 -4.83
N GLY A 661 -9.92 5.52 -3.88
CA GLY A 661 -9.89 4.06 -4.00
C GLY A 661 -11.28 3.47 -4.32
N ARG A 662 -12.34 3.94 -3.63
CA ARG A 662 -13.73 3.55 -3.90
C ARG A 662 -14.19 4.00 -5.29
N ARG A 663 -13.76 5.18 -5.75
CA ARG A 663 -14.07 5.66 -7.12
C ARG A 663 -13.42 4.77 -8.17
N VAL A 664 -12.16 4.45 -8.01
CA VAL A 664 -11.42 3.54 -8.89
C VAL A 664 -12.12 2.17 -8.93
N TYR A 665 -12.43 1.61 -7.78
CA TYR A 665 -13.15 0.34 -7.67
C TYR A 665 -14.54 0.41 -8.35
N GLY A 666 -15.30 1.48 -8.09
CA GLY A 666 -16.63 1.69 -8.70
C GLY A 666 -16.57 1.71 -10.22
N ASN A 667 -15.59 2.39 -10.82
CA ASN A 667 -15.45 2.43 -12.27
C ASN A 667 -15.03 1.08 -12.87
N ILE A 668 -14.24 0.29 -12.15
CA ILE A 668 -13.91 -1.09 -12.56
C ILE A 668 -15.18 -1.96 -12.54
N ILE A 669 -15.96 -1.89 -11.46
CA ILE A 669 -17.21 -2.65 -11.35
C ILE A 669 -18.25 -2.22 -12.39
N LYS A 670 -18.37 -0.92 -12.68
CA LYS A 670 -19.23 -0.43 -13.78
C LYS A 670 -18.87 -1.11 -15.10
N TYR A 671 -17.58 -1.00 -15.48
CA TYR A 671 -17.11 -1.62 -16.71
C TYR A 671 -17.42 -3.11 -16.75
N MET A 672 -17.10 -3.84 -15.68
CA MET A 672 -17.32 -5.28 -15.63
C MET A 672 -18.80 -5.64 -15.75
N LYS A 673 -19.68 -4.97 -15.00
CA LYS A 673 -21.12 -5.21 -15.07
C LYS A 673 -21.70 -4.88 -16.44
N MET A 674 -21.19 -3.84 -17.09
CA MET A 674 -21.61 -3.44 -18.44
C MET A 674 -21.16 -4.44 -19.48
N ALA A 675 -19.84 -4.62 -19.64
CA ALA A 675 -19.27 -5.49 -20.64
C ALA A 675 -19.82 -6.92 -20.54
N LEU A 676 -19.78 -7.51 -19.33
CA LEU A 676 -20.27 -8.87 -19.13
C LEU A 676 -21.77 -9.04 -19.35
N SER A 677 -22.58 -8.00 -19.09
CA SER A 677 -24.02 -8.08 -19.33
C SER A 677 -24.34 -7.97 -20.82
N SER A 678 -23.60 -7.13 -21.55
CA SER A 678 -23.70 -6.97 -23.00
C SER A 678 -23.32 -8.27 -23.69
N ASP A 679 -22.06 -8.72 -23.47
CA ASP A 679 -21.53 -9.96 -24.07
C ASP A 679 -22.46 -11.16 -23.79
N PHE A 680 -23.03 -11.24 -22.57
CA PHE A 680 -23.98 -12.32 -22.23
C PHE A 680 -25.30 -12.17 -22.98
N GLY A 681 -25.81 -10.96 -23.12
CA GLY A 681 -27.05 -10.65 -23.87
C GLY A 681 -26.92 -11.04 -25.34
N ASP A 682 -25.86 -10.61 -26.00
CA ASP A 682 -25.62 -10.87 -27.43
C ASP A 682 -25.54 -12.36 -27.72
N VAL A 683 -24.77 -13.07 -26.90
CA VAL A 683 -24.62 -14.52 -27.03
C VAL A 683 -25.93 -15.24 -26.87
N PHE A 684 -26.75 -14.82 -25.90
CA PHE A 684 -28.07 -15.43 -25.69
C PHE A 684 -29.00 -15.13 -26.86
N SER A 685 -28.93 -13.93 -27.41
CA SER A 685 -29.63 -13.51 -28.63
C SER A 685 -29.20 -14.30 -29.86
N ILE A 686 -27.86 -14.51 -30.02
CA ILE A 686 -27.32 -15.36 -31.08
C ILE A 686 -27.85 -16.79 -31.00
N VAL A 687 -27.85 -17.39 -29.79
CA VAL A 687 -28.36 -18.76 -29.60
C VAL A 687 -29.84 -18.85 -29.97
N ILE A 688 -30.66 -17.87 -29.53
CA ILE A 688 -32.10 -17.83 -29.92
C ILE A 688 -32.23 -17.66 -31.43
N ALA A 689 -31.53 -16.71 -32.03
CA ALA A 689 -31.59 -16.45 -33.45
C ALA A 689 -31.16 -17.68 -34.29
N SER A 690 -30.11 -18.40 -33.87
CA SER A 690 -29.61 -19.59 -34.54
C SER A 690 -30.65 -20.75 -34.58
N ILE A 691 -31.60 -20.76 -33.65
CA ILE A 691 -32.68 -21.77 -33.64
C ILE A 691 -33.80 -21.43 -34.63
N PHE A 692 -34.12 -20.14 -34.76
CA PHE A 692 -35.32 -19.69 -35.48
C PHE A 692 -35.04 -19.15 -36.87
N LEU A 693 -33.86 -18.53 -37.07
CA LEU A 693 -33.50 -17.91 -38.36
C LEU A 693 -32.88 -18.92 -39.34
N PRO A 694 -33.26 -18.88 -40.62
CA PRO A 694 -32.65 -19.72 -41.66
C PRO A 694 -31.30 -19.21 -42.17
N PHE A 695 -30.70 -18.20 -41.59
CA PHE A 695 -29.37 -17.60 -41.92
C PHE A 695 -28.67 -17.13 -40.67
N LEU A 696 -27.36 -16.77 -40.78
CA LEU A 696 -26.62 -16.19 -39.65
C LEU A 696 -27.18 -14.83 -39.29
N PRO A 697 -27.50 -14.58 -38.01
CA PRO A 697 -28.03 -13.27 -37.59
C PRO A 697 -26.99 -12.14 -37.75
N LEU A 698 -25.71 -12.45 -37.69
CA LEU A 698 -24.57 -11.58 -37.96
C LEU A 698 -23.43 -12.38 -38.55
N LEU A 699 -22.74 -11.78 -39.51
CA LEU A 699 -21.51 -12.38 -40.06
C LEU A 699 -20.35 -12.26 -39.04
N PRO A 700 -19.39 -13.19 -39.04
CA PRO A 700 -18.23 -13.13 -38.18
C PRO A 700 -17.48 -11.79 -38.25
N ILE A 701 -17.33 -11.22 -39.44
CA ILE A 701 -16.66 -9.91 -39.62
C ILE A 701 -17.46 -8.75 -39.07
N GLN A 702 -18.81 -8.79 -39.17
CA GLN A 702 -19.68 -7.77 -38.57
C GLN A 702 -19.61 -7.80 -37.05
N MET A 703 -19.60 -9.00 -36.45
CA MET A 703 -19.45 -9.18 -35.01
C MET A 703 -18.13 -8.61 -34.50
N LEU A 704 -17.01 -8.91 -35.15
CA LEU A 704 -15.71 -8.37 -34.79
C LEU A 704 -15.65 -6.83 -34.91
N LEU A 705 -16.32 -6.28 -35.90
CA LEU A 705 -16.39 -4.83 -36.07
C LEU A 705 -17.28 -4.19 -34.99
N GLN A 706 -18.36 -4.85 -34.62
CA GLN A 706 -19.25 -4.45 -33.50
C GLN A 706 -18.48 -4.40 -32.19
N ASP A 707 -17.78 -5.47 -31.82
CA ASP A 707 -16.96 -5.55 -30.61
C ASP A 707 -15.92 -4.43 -30.57
N PHE A 708 -15.25 -4.20 -31.70
CA PHE A 708 -14.24 -3.14 -31.79
C PHE A 708 -14.83 -1.73 -31.58
N LEU A 709 -15.99 -1.42 -32.17
CA LEU A 709 -16.64 -0.12 -31.99
C LEU A 709 -17.21 0.03 -30.58
N TYR A 710 -17.72 -1.04 -30.00
CA TYR A 710 -18.19 -1.08 -28.63
C TYR A 710 -17.04 -0.83 -27.63
N ASP A 711 -15.91 -1.49 -27.83
CA ASP A 711 -14.70 -1.31 -27.03
C ASP A 711 -14.23 0.16 -26.99
N ILE A 712 -14.28 0.86 -28.14
CA ILE A 712 -13.96 2.29 -28.23
C ILE A 712 -14.87 3.13 -27.33
N SER A 713 -16.17 2.80 -27.29
CA SER A 713 -17.15 3.55 -26.45
C SER A 713 -16.81 3.50 -24.97
N GLN A 714 -16.14 2.44 -24.53
CA GLN A 714 -15.85 2.15 -23.12
C GLN A 714 -14.53 2.75 -22.60
N ILE A 715 -13.64 3.21 -23.50
CA ILE A 715 -12.32 3.78 -23.13
C ILE A 715 -12.42 4.91 -22.12
N ALA A 716 -13.55 5.63 -22.14
CA ALA A 716 -13.77 6.79 -21.26
C ALA A 716 -14.34 6.43 -19.86
N ILE A 717 -14.75 5.18 -19.60
CA ILE A 717 -15.31 4.75 -18.31
C ILE A 717 -14.40 5.05 -17.11
N PRO A 718 -13.07 4.87 -17.17
CA PRO A 718 -12.17 5.25 -16.10
C PRO A 718 -12.29 6.69 -15.64
N TYR A 719 -12.79 7.58 -16.47
CA TYR A 719 -12.95 9.01 -16.18
C TYR A 719 -14.35 9.37 -15.68
N ASP A 720 -15.27 8.41 -15.60
CA ASP A 720 -16.63 8.66 -15.13
C ASP A 720 -16.69 8.89 -13.61
N ASP A 721 -17.73 9.60 -13.18
CA ASP A 721 -18.00 9.85 -11.76
C ASP A 721 -18.82 8.73 -11.16
N VAL A 722 -18.59 8.44 -9.88
CA VAL A 722 -19.31 7.44 -9.11
C VAL A 722 -20.30 8.14 -8.19
N ASP A 723 -21.49 7.56 -8.04
CA ASP A 723 -22.53 8.10 -7.17
C ASP A 723 -22.03 8.24 -5.73
N LYS A 724 -22.43 9.32 -5.04
CA LYS A 724 -21.97 9.63 -3.68
C LYS A 724 -22.30 8.51 -2.70
N GLU A 725 -23.46 7.91 -2.82
CA GLU A 725 -23.93 6.82 -1.96
C GLU A 725 -23.06 5.56 -2.08
N PHE A 726 -22.47 5.34 -3.25
CA PHE A 726 -21.51 4.25 -3.45
C PHE A 726 -20.21 4.49 -2.65
N LEU A 727 -19.80 5.76 -2.51
CA LEU A 727 -18.58 6.14 -1.78
C LEU A 727 -18.74 6.08 -0.26
N GLU A 728 -19.97 6.02 0.27
CA GLU A 728 -20.24 6.06 1.71
C GLU A 728 -19.97 4.75 2.45
N LYS A 729 -19.89 3.63 1.75
CA LYS A 729 -19.70 2.30 2.38
C LYS A 729 -18.51 1.55 1.80
N PRO A 730 -17.79 0.78 2.61
CA PRO A 730 -16.78 -0.14 2.11
C PRO A 730 -17.39 -1.13 1.14
N LYS A 731 -16.69 -1.43 0.04
CA LYS A 731 -17.13 -2.36 -0.98
C LYS A 731 -16.13 -3.51 -1.08
N LYS A 732 -16.64 -4.72 -0.86
CA LYS A 732 -15.88 -5.96 -0.99
C LYS A 732 -16.13 -6.60 -2.36
N TRP A 733 -15.14 -7.28 -2.86
CA TRP A 733 -15.22 -7.97 -4.14
C TRP A 733 -16.20 -9.15 -4.10
N SER A 734 -17.17 -9.18 -5.02
CA SER A 734 -18.20 -10.25 -5.07
C SER A 734 -18.38 -10.79 -6.48
N THR A 735 -17.76 -11.94 -6.77
CA THR A 735 -17.95 -12.66 -8.04
C THR A 735 -19.41 -13.10 -8.23
N LYS A 736 -20.07 -13.54 -7.15
CA LYS A 736 -21.50 -13.95 -7.18
C LYS A 736 -22.42 -12.77 -7.54
N GLY A 737 -22.15 -11.57 -7.01
CA GLY A 737 -22.92 -10.37 -7.33
C GLY A 737 -22.81 -9.98 -8.80
N ILE A 738 -21.60 -10.06 -9.38
CA ILE A 738 -21.36 -9.77 -10.79
C ILE A 738 -22.09 -10.79 -11.68
N SER A 739 -21.97 -12.10 -11.42
CA SER A 739 -22.63 -13.15 -12.19
C SER A 739 -24.16 -13.01 -12.17
N LYS A 740 -24.74 -12.70 -11.01
CA LYS A 740 -26.19 -12.47 -10.88
C LYS A 740 -26.65 -11.25 -11.68
N PHE A 741 -25.85 -10.17 -11.65
CA PHE A 741 -26.15 -8.96 -12.43
C PHE A 741 -26.09 -9.24 -13.93
N MET A 742 -25.05 -9.91 -14.39
CA MET A 742 -24.83 -10.34 -15.77
C MET A 742 -26.05 -11.13 -16.30
N ASN A 743 -26.51 -12.13 -15.54
CA ASN A 743 -27.66 -12.95 -15.95
C ASN A 743 -28.95 -12.13 -16.06
N VAL A 744 -29.22 -11.25 -15.09
CA VAL A 744 -30.47 -10.44 -15.11
C VAL A 744 -30.43 -9.44 -16.26
N MET A 745 -29.34 -8.72 -16.42
CA MET A 745 -29.25 -7.67 -17.43
C MET A 745 -29.08 -8.22 -18.85
N GLY A 746 -28.30 -9.30 -19.02
CA GLY A 746 -28.15 -9.96 -20.31
C GLY A 746 -29.47 -10.53 -20.85
N ILE A 747 -30.23 -11.25 -20.01
CA ILE A 747 -31.56 -11.70 -20.42
C ILE A 747 -32.47 -10.51 -20.78
N THR A 748 -32.33 -9.39 -20.06
CA THR A 748 -33.12 -8.18 -20.36
C THR A 748 -32.75 -7.61 -21.72
N SER A 749 -31.47 -7.58 -22.09
CA SER A 749 -31.01 -7.14 -23.41
C SER A 749 -31.54 -8.06 -24.49
N SER A 750 -31.39 -9.38 -24.32
CA SER A 750 -31.89 -10.36 -25.30
C SER A 750 -33.38 -10.31 -25.57
N LEU A 751 -34.20 -9.89 -24.60
CA LEU A 751 -35.62 -9.64 -24.84
C LEU A 751 -35.83 -8.51 -25.86
N ILE A 752 -35.01 -7.49 -25.86
CA ILE A 752 -35.08 -6.39 -26.82
C ILE A 752 -34.66 -6.87 -28.21
N ASP A 753 -33.58 -7.66 -28.26
CA ASP A 753 -33.11 -8.25 -29.53
C ASP A 753 -34.21 -9.15 -30.15
N VAL A 754 -34.88 -9.97 -29.35
CA VAL A 754 -35.99 -10.77 -29.84
C VAL A 754 -37.11 -9.90 -30.40
N LEU A 755 -37.47 -8.79 -29.72
CA LEU A 755 -38.46 -7.83 -30.23
C LEU A 755 -37.96 -7.17 -31.54
N ALA A 756 -36.65 -6.87 -31.62
CA ALA A 756 -36.04 -6.35 -32.84
C ALA A 756 -36.13 -7.36 -33.99
N PHE A 757 -35.82 -8.66 -33.76
CA PHE A 757 -35.92 -9.72 -34.76
C PHE A 757 -37.33 -9.88 -35.27
N LEU A 758 -38.34 -9.86 -34.38
CA LEU A 758 -39.74 -9.89 -34.78
C LEU A 758 -40.10 -8.66 -35.61
N GLY A 759 -39.66 -7.48 -35.24
CA GLY A 759 -39.83 -6.26 -36.02
C GLY A 759 -39.17 -6.32 -37.39
N PHE A 760 -37.92 -6.78 -37.49
CA PHE A 760 -37.20 -6.92 -38.75
C PHE A 760 -37.93 -7.89 -39.67
N TRP A 761 -38.42 -9.05 -39.14
CA TRP A 761 -39.07 -10.06 -39.91
C TRP A 761 -40.48 -9.64 -40.38
N PHE A 762 -41.31 -9.16 -39.46
CA PHE A 762 -42.71 -8.91 -39.76
C PHE A 762 -43.04 -7.48 -40.20
N LEU A 763 -42.37 -6.44 -39.68
CA LEU A 763 -42.68 -5.06 -40.02
C LEU A 763 -41.87 -4.58 -41.24
N PHE A 764 -40.60 -5.01 -41.35
CA PHE A 764 -39.74 -4.58 -42.44
C PHE A 764 -39.60 -5.62 -43.56
N GLY A 765 -40.05 -6.87 -43.32
CA GLY A 765 -39.94 -7.96 -44.28
C GLY A 765 -38.51 -8.41 -44.57
N TYR A 766 -37.61 -8.24 -43.58
CA TYR A 766 -36.23 -8.72 -43.66
C TYR A 766 -36.14 -10.19 -43.30
N ASN A 767 -36.52 -11.02 -44.24
CA ASN A 767 -36.58 -12.49 -44.11
C ASN A 767 -35.42 -13.14 -44.92
N ALA A 768 -35.48 -14.45 -45.18
CA ALA A 768 -34.42 -15.18 -45.90
C ALA A 768 -34.09 -14.66 -47.29
N SER A 769 -34.95 -13.88 -47.95
CA SER A 769 -34.65 -13.24 -49.23
C SER A 769 -33.92 -11.88 -49.07
N LYS A 770 -33.83 -11.37 -47.85
CA LYS A 770 -33.19 -10.09 -47.49
C LYS A 770 -32.31 -10.22 -46.24
N GLU A 771 -31.56 -11.29 -46.18
CA GLU A 771 -30.69 -11.58 -45.01
C GLU A 771 -29.69 -10.47 -44.71
N THR A 772 -29.08 -9.85 -45.76
CA THR A 772 -28.15 -8.75 -45.60
C THR A 772 -28.78 -7.53 -44.91
N PHE A 773 -30.03 -7.22 -45.21
CA PHE A 773 -30.81 -6.20 -44.49
C PHE A 773 -31.04 -6.55 -43.01
N PHE A 774 -31.33 -7.81 -42.73
CA PHE A 774 -31.52 -8.29 -41.35
C PHE A 774 -30.25 -8.17 -40.53
N GLN A 775 -29.13 -8.65 -41.11
CA GLN A 775 -27.79 -8.59 -40.50
C GLN A 775 -27.37 -7.13 -40.22
N THR A 776 -27.54 -6.25 -41.22
CA THR A 776 -27.24 -4.83 -41.06
C THR A 776 -28.14 -4.17 -40.00
N ALA A 777 -29.42 -4.51 -39.97
CA ALA A 777 -30.36 -3.99 -39.01
C ALA A 777 -29.99 -4.41 -37.60
N TRP A 778 -29.67 -5.67 -37.38
CA TRP A 778 -29.25 -6.09 -36.05
C TRP A 778 -27.90 -5.50 -35.63
N PHE A 779 -26.90 -5.45 -36.51
CA PHE A 779 -25.62 -4.77 -36.24
C PHE A 779 -25.83 -3.32 -35.72
N VAL A 780 -26.69 -2.55 -36.38
CA VAL A 780 -26.95 -1.15 -35.99
C VAL A 780 -27.73 -1.06 -34.69
N GLU A 781 -28.79 -1.85 -34.51
CA GLU A 781 -29.62 -1.84 -33.34
C GLU A 781 -28.84 -2.28 -32.09
N CYS A 782 -28.17 -3.42 -32.16
CA CYS A 782 -27.42 -4.02 -31.09
C CYS A 782 -26.32 -3.05 -30.61
N LEU A 783 -25.48 -2.51 -31.49
CA LEU A 783 -24.43 -1.60 -31.10
C LEU A 783 -24.92 -0.28 -30.50
N ILE A 784 -26.08 0.25 -30.94
CA ILE A 784 -26.69 1.43 -30.34
C ILE A 784 -27.25 1.10 -28.95
N SER A 785 -27.94 -0.02 -28.79
CA SER A 785 -28.55 -0.45 -27.52
C SER A 785 -27.47 -0.75 -26.48
N GLU A 786 -26.40 -1.47 -26.86
CA GLU A 786 -25.23 -1.73 -26.03
C GLU A 786 -24.48 -0.48 -25.60
N THR A 787 -24.30 0.47 -26.51
CA THR A 787 -23.64 1.72 -26.19
C THR A 787 -24.51 2.58 -25.26
N MET A 788 -25.82 2.56 -25.41
CA MET A 788 -26.74 3.29 -24.52
C MET A 788 -26.88 2.67 -23.13
N ILE A 789 -26.77 1.35 -22.97
CA ILE A 789 -26.90 0.68 -21.67
C ILE A 789 -25.80 1.14 -20.69
N ILE A 790 -24.66 1.62 -21.19
CA ILE A 790 -23.60 2.21 -20.40
C ILE A 790 -24.16 3.26 -19.42
N HIS A 791 -25.07 4.11 -19.89
CA HIS A 791 -25.67 5.16 -19.08
C HIS A 791 -26.64 4.66 -18.01
N TYR A 792 -27.29 3.52 -18.24
CA TYR A 792 -28.21 2.91 -17.27
C TYR A 792 -27.48 2.11 -16.20
N VAL A 793 -26.42 1.38 -16.58
CA VAL A 793 -25.69 0.52 -15.65
C VAL A 793 -24.77 1.34 -14.73
N ARG A 794 -24.22 2.47 -15.22
CA ARG A 794 -23.25 3.27 -14.48
C ARG A 794 -23.74 3.88 -13.18
N THR A 795 -25.06 3.96 -12.97
CA THR A 795 -25.65 4.66 -11.82
C THR A 795 -26.92 3.98 -11.32
N ALA A 796 -27.12 3.99 -10.00
CA ALA A 796 -28.39 3.57 -9.39
C ALA A 796 -29.52 4.57 -9.61
N LYS A 797 -29.18 5.84 -9.94
CA LYS A 797 -30.10 6.94 -10.16
C LYS A 797 -30.63 6.94 -11.60
N ARG A 798 -31.58 7.84 -11.90
CA ARG A 798 -32.07 8.04 -13.27
C ARG A 798 -30.97 8.67 -14.13
N PRO A 799 -30.54 7.98 -15.21
CA PRO A 799 -29.52 8.51 -16.10
C PRO A 799 -29.96 9.82 -16.76
N PHE A 800 -29.02 10.67 -17.11
CA PHE A 800 -29.19 11.99 -17.73
C PHE A 800 -29.92 13.04 -16.87
N ILE A 801 -30.83 12.63 -15.97
CA ILE A 801 -31.62 13.53 -15.12
C ILE A 801 -30.95 13.73 -13.76
N GLU A 802 -30.79 12.66 -12.99
CA GLU A 802 -30.25 12.69 -11.61
C GLU A 802 -28.75 12.45 -11.57
N SER A 803 -28.20 11.65 -12.49
CA SER A 803 -26.77 11.36 -12.61
C SER A 803 -26.32 11.50 -14.06
N ARG A 804 -25.46 12.49 -14.29
CA ARG A 804 -24.87 12.75 -15.61
C ARG A 804 -23.51 12.06 -15.72
N ALA A 805 -23.26 11.44 -16.89
CA ALA A 805 -21.97 10.87 -17.21
C ALA A 805 -20.91 11.98 -17.42
N ASN A 806 -19.65 11.61 -17.24
CA ASN A 806 -18.54 12.50 -17.60
C ASN A 806 -18.62 12.87 -19.08
N LYS A 807 -18.20 14.08 -19.43
CA LYS A 807 -18.23 14.59 -20.81
C LYS A 807 -17.52 13.68 -21.81
N TRP A 808 -16.42 13.03 -21.42
CA TRP A 808 -15.68 12.13 -22.29
C TRP A 808 -16.44 10.82 -22.55
N LEU A 809 -17.15 10.31 -21.55
CA LEU A 809 -18.00 9.14 -21.70
C LEU A 809 -19.21 9.46 -22.60
N THR A 810 -19.84 10.61 -22.39
CA THR A 810 -20.93 11.09 -23.23
C THR A 810 -20.48 11.27 -24.68
N LEU A 811 -19.31 11.90 -24.90
CA LEU A 811 -18.75 12.07 -26.26
C LEU A 811 -18.42 10.73 -26.91
N GLY A 812 -17.84 9.79 -26.17
CA GLY A 812 -17.57 8.41 -26.64
C GLY A 812 -18.84 7.71 -27.08
N THR A 813 -19.89 7.72 -26.23
CA THR A 813 -21.19 7.13 -26.55
C THR A 813 -21.79 7.70 -27.84
N PHE A 814 -21.94 9.02 -27.93
CA PHE A 814 -22.55 9.65 -29.12
C PHE A 814 -21.65 9.51 -30.35
N GLY A 815 -20.31 9.53 -30.19
CA GLY A 815 -19.37 9.26 -31.26
C GLY A 815 -19.53 7.85 -31.83
N THR A 816 -19.67 6.85 -30.96
CA THR A 816 -19.91 5.46 -31.37
C THR A 816 -21.27 5.30 -32.06
N ILE A 817 -22.35 5.91 -31.53
CA ILE A 817 -23.68 5.88 -32.17
C ILE A 817 -23.64 6.46 -33.58
N ILE A 818 -22.99 7.62 -33.76
CA ILE A 818 -22.80 8.22 -35.09
C ILE A 818 -21.96 7.30 -35.99
N GLY A 819 -20.87 6.76 -35.47
CA GLY A 819 -20.02 5.78 -36.16
C GLY A 819 -20.83 4.55 -36.63
N THR A 820 -21.68 4.01 -35.72
CA THR A 820 -22.58 2.88 -36.03
C THR A 820 -23.53 3.16 -37.20
N ILE A 821 -24.13 4.35 -37.22
CA ILE A 821 -25.04 4.75 -38.31
C ILE A 821 -24.28 4.94 -39.61
N LEU A 822 -23.07 5.46 -39.54
CA LEU A 822 -22.23 5.70 -40.74
C LEU A 822 -21.59 4.42 -41.30
N THR A 823 -21.34 3.42 -40.45
CA THR A 823 -20.65 2.17 -40.83
C THR A 823 -21.30 1.47 -42.04
N PRO A 824 -22.63 1.17 -42.08
CA PRO A 824 -23.25 0.58 -43.24
C PRO A 824 -23.17 1.44 -44.47
N ILE A 825 -23.24 2.77 -44.35
CA ILE A 825 -23.16 3.72 -45.47
C ILE A 825 -21.74 3.72 -46.08
N LEU A 826 -20.70 3.72 -45.23
CA LEU A 826 -19.30 3.77 -45.66
C LEU A 826 -18.83 2.43 -46.24
N LEU A 827 -19.31 1.32 -45.67
CA LEU A 827 -18.86 -0.03 -46.04
C LEU A 827 -19.82 -0.77 -46.99
N HIS A 828 -20.95 -0.13 -47.40
CA HIS A 828 -21.93 -0.72 -48.31
C HIS A 828 -21.31 -1.28 -49.62
N ASN A 829 -20.35 -0.58 -50.21
CA ASN A 829 -19.70 -1.01 -51.46
C ASN A 829 -18.64 -2.10 -51.25
N ILE A 830 -18.38 -2.53 -50.01
CA ILE A 830 -17.40 -3.56 -49.70
C ILE A 830 -18.16 -4.88 -49.54
N ALA A 831 -18.11 -5.73 -50.57
CA ALA A 831 -18.89 -6.96 -50.66
C ALA A 831 -18.75 -7.85 -49.41
N SER A 832 -17.60 -7.92 -48.82
CA SER A 832 -17.34 -8.81 -47.66
C SER A 832 -18.06 -8.48 -46.38
N PHE A 833 -18.52 -7.24 -46.19
CA PHE A 833 -19.32 -6.84 -45.02
C PHE A 833 -20.78 -7.09 -45.23
N HIS A 834 -21.26 -7.23 -46.41
CA HIS A 834 -22.71 -7.42 -46.75
C HIS A 834 -23.60 -6.40 -46.09
N PHE A 835 -23.16 -5.12 -45.94
CA PHE A 835 -23.96 -4.07 -45.37
C PHE A 835 -24.90 -3.45 -46.41
N GLU A 836 -26.12 -3.13 -45.96
CA GLU A 836 -27.16 -2.48 -46.74
C GLU A 836 -27.49 -1.09 -46.16
N ILE A 837 -27.92 -0.17 -47.01
CA ILE A 837 -28.38 1.16 -46.58
C ILE A 837 -29.80 1.02 -46.05
N LEU A 838 -29.97 1.26 -44.73
CA LEU A 838 -31.24 1.12 -44.06
C LEU A 838 -32.14 2.35 -44.27
N PRO A 839 -33.46 2.16 -44.45
CA PRO A 839 -34.40 3.26 -44.69
C PRO A 839 -34.62 4.09 -43.36
N LEU A 840 -34.93 5.39 -43.52
CA LEU A 840 -35.09 6.30 -42.37
C LEU A 840 -36.12 5.81 -41.32
N LYS A 841 -37.22 5.16 -41.77
CA LYS A 841 -38.23 4.55 -40.88
C LYS A 841 -37.67 3.45 -39.96
N TYR A 842 -36.57 2.79 -40.34
CA TYR A 842 -35.89 1.84 -39.50
C TYR A 842 -35.32 2.54 -38.24
N TYR A 843 -34.65 3.69 -38.39
CA TYR A 843 -34.08 4.42 -37.26
C TYR A 843 -35.18 4.91 -36.30
N GLY A 844 -36.39 5.24 -36.79
CA GLY A 844 -37.55 5.49 -35.96
C GLY A 844 -37.97 4.30 -35.12
N PHE A 845 -37.89 3.07 -35.68
CA PHE A 845 -38.15 1.82 -34.95
C PHE A 845 -37.06 1.56 -33.90
N VAL A 846 -35.81 1.78 -34.21
CA VAL A 846 -34.71 1.66 -33.21
C VAL A 846 -34.93 2.62 -32.06
N ILE A 847 -35.30 3.88 -32.30
CA ILE A 847 -35.62 4.83 -31.23
C ILE A 847 -36.77 4.33 -30.33
N LEU A 848 -37.80 3.72 -30.94
CA LEU A 848 -38.91 3.08 -30.18
C LEU A 848 -38.39 1.91 -29.30
N LEU A 849 -37.56 1.04 -29.85
CA LEU A 849 -36.96 -0.08 -29.10
C LEU A 849 -36.09 0.44 -27.94
N LEU A 850 -35.28 1.46 -28.16
CA LEU A 850 -34.48 2.11 -27.09
C LEU A 850 -35.36 2.72 -26.00
N ALA A 851 -36.50 3.30 -26.34
CA ALA A 851 -37.45 3.83 -25.37
C ALA A 851 -38.04 2.69 -24.52
N ILE A 852 -38.47 1.59 -25.14
CA ILE A 852 -38.95 0.37 -24.46
C ILE A 852 -37.85 -0.19 -23.56
N TYR A 853 -36.62 -0.33 -24.07
CA TYR A 853 -35.47 -0.82 -23.32
C TYR A 853 -35.16 0.05 -22.10
N SER A 854 -35.21 1.38 -22.27
CA SER A 854 -34.98 2.32 -21.17
C SER A 854 -35.95 2.14 -20.02
N VAL A 855 -37.26 1.98 -20.35
CA VAL A 855 -38.31 1.75 -19.36
C VAL A 855 -38.14 0.39 -18.69
N LEU A 856 -37.84 -0.65 -19.47
CA LEU A 856 -37.65 -2.00 -18.95
C LEU A 856 -36.45 -2.05 -18.00
N VAL A 857 -35.31 -1.47 -18.38
CA VAL A 857 -34.11 -1.42 -17.52
C VAL A 857 -34.38 -0.66 -16.23
N GLU A 858 -35.11 0.46 -16.26
CA GLU A 858 -35.45 1.21 -15.04
C GLU A 858 -36.37 0.41 -14.09
N ILE A 859 -37.31 -0.37 -14.63
CA ILE A 859 -38.17 -1.28 -13.84
C ILE A 859 -37.30 -2.36 -13.19
N ILE A 860 -36.46 -3.03 -13.97
CA ILE A 860 -35.61 -4.11 -13.50
C ILE A 860 -34.60 -3.59 -12.48
N LYS A 861 -34.04 -2.39 -12.71
CA LYS A 861 -33.13 -1.71 -11.75
C LYS A 861 -33.80 -1.56 -10.39
N LYS A 862 -35.03 -1.06 -10.33
CA LYS A 862 -35.77 -0.90 -9.07
C LYS A 862 -36.01 -2.24 -8.37
N ILE A 863 -36.41 -3.28 -9.12
CA ILE A 863 -36.61 -4.62 -8.59
C ILE A 863 -35.31 -5.22 -8.09
N TYR A 864 -34.22 -5.05 -8.84
CA TYR A 864 -32.90 -5.58 -8.50
C TYR A 864 -32.39 -4.92 -7.22
N ILE A 865 -32.44 -3.59 -7.10
CA ILE A 865 -32.04 -2.84 -5.91
C ILE A 865 -32.88 -3.27 -4.69
N LYS A 866 -34.21 -3.40 -4.85
CA LYS A 866 -35.10 -3.85 -3.77
C LYS A 866 -34.73 -5.26 -3.27
N LYS A 867 -34.29 -6.15 -4.17
CA LYS A 867 -33.95 -7.55 -3.84
C LYS A 867 -32.56 -7.76 -3.31
N ASN A 868 -31.59 -6.95 -3.79
CA ASN A 868 -30.15 -7.15 -3.51
C ASN A 868 -29.55 -6.03 -2.65
N GLY A 869 -30.27 -4.93 -2.40
CA GLY A 869 -29.81 -3.81 -1.58
C GLY A 869 -28.89 -2.84 -2.30
N GLU A 870 -28.37 -3.20 -3.48
CA GLU A 870 -27.41 -2.37 -4.25
C GLU A 870 -27.57 -2.59 -5.75
N TRP A 871 -27.12 -1.60 -6.54
CA TRP A 871 -27.07 -1.70 -8.01
C TRP A 871 -25.64 -1.96 -8.51
N LEU A 872 -24.66 -1.20 -8.01
CA LEU A 872 -23.24 -1.34 -8.33
C LEU A 872 -22.50 -2.12 -7.25
#